data_ad9917ea7b5eefd55d8e7c9207f3da52
#
_entry.id   ad9917ea7b5eefd55d8e7c9207f3da52
#
_cell.length_a   1.000
_cell.length_b   1.000
_cell.length_c   1.000
_cell.angle_alpha   90.00
_cell.angle_beta   90.00
_cell.angle_gamma   90.00
#
_symmetry.space_group_name_H-M   'P 1'
#
loop_
_entity.id
_entity.type
_entity.pdbx_description
1 polymer ?
#
loop_
_entity_poly.entity_id
_entity_poly.type
_entity_poly.pdbx_seq_one_letter_code
_entity_poly.pdbx_strand_id
1 'polypeptide(L)'
;MSASVPRAVGGLYDVGEDLDAHLPDCPPEHAWERRRDEYRLVNPANRRRLTVIVVGTGLAGAGAAATLGRLGYRVECFSLHDAPRRAHSVAAQGGINAARARKVDGDSLTRFVKDTVKGGDYRGREADVVRLGLESGRVIDHMEAIGAPFAREYGGQLATRSFGGVQVSRTYYTRGQTGQQLEIACAQALQEQVAAGSVRMHTRTEMLDLIVADSRAQGIVTRDLLSGEVQAHTAHAVVLATGGYGSVYHYSTLAMASNATATWRAHRRGAAFASACMVQFHPTALPVSSHWQSKTTLMSESLRNDGRIWVPVRPGDERAPNEIPEDERDYYLERKYPAFGNLTPRDVASRNAREQIESGRGVGPLRNSVYLDFRDALERLGKETIASRYGNLFEMYLDATGEDPYEVPMRIAPGAHFTMGGLWVDFDQMSTIPGLFVGGEASNNYHGANRLGANSLLSASVDGWFVLPLAVPNYLAGLVGSRPLSPEAPEVLRAVADTRERIEALMAVGGTHRPVWFHRRLGEILYTGCGVSRSEAGLLHALEEVRALREEFWADVTVVGGQARLNQELEKALRVADFLELAEIMVLDALDRRESAGAHFREEYATQGGEAQRNDETWCSVSAWQTGDDGGHTRRTEPLSFSLVPMQVRDYR
;
A
#
# COMPACT_ATOMS: atom_id res chain seq x y z
N MET A 1 4.28 10.93 -34.01
CA MET A 1 5.36 11.83 -33.55
C MET A 1 5.89 11.23 -32.27
N SER A 2 7.13 10.74 -32.26
CA SER A 2 7.78 10.15 -31.09
C SER A 2 7.87 11.23 -30.01
N ALA A 3 7.15 11.06 -28.91
CA ALA A 3 7.29 11.88 -27.73
C ALA A 3 8.75 11.74 -27.25
N SER A 4 9.45 12.84 -27.11
CA SER A 4 10.84 12.85 -26.62
C SER A 4 10.84 12.31 -25.19
N VAL A 5 11.45 11.16 -24.99
CA VAL A 5 11.71 10.59 -23.66
C VAL A 5 12.37 11.66 -22.79
N PRO A 6 11.84 11.96 -21.60
CA PRO A 6 12.46 12.95 -20.72
C PRO A 6 13.91 12.55 -20.41
N ARG A 7 14.84 13.46 -20.59
CA ARG A 7 16.26 13.22 -20.26
C ARG A 7 16.41 13.03 -18.74
N ALA A 8 17.28 12.09 -18.37
CA ALA A 8 17.66 11.87 -16.97
C ALA A 8 18.01 13.17 -16.23
N VAL A 9 17.58 13.30 -14.98
CA VAL A 9 17.91 14.47 -14.14
C VAL A 9 19.40 14.41 -13.82
N GLY A 10 20.19 15.25 -14.50
CA GLY A 10 21.61 15.44 -14.17
C GLY A 10 22.51 14.20 -14.20
N GLY A 11 22.15 13.12 -14.90
CA GLY A 11 22.96 11.89 -14.95
C GLY A 11 22.83 10.97 -13.72
N LEU A 12 21.76 11.14 -12.92
CA LEU A 12 21.54 10.34 -11.71
C LEU A 12 21.08 8.90 -12.00
N TYR A 13 20.64 8.61 -13.22
CA TYR A 13 20.15 7.29 -13.64
C TYR A 13 20.17 7.16 -15.16
N ASP A 14 20.09 5.93 -15.64
CA ASP A 14 19.94 5.60 -17.06
C ASP A 14 18.45 5.44 -17.43
N VAL A 15 18.15 5.54 -18.73
CA VAL A 15 16.80 5.30 -19.27
C VAL A 15 16.82 4.01 -20.07
N GLY A 16 15.98 3.05 -19.63
CA GLY A 16 15.82 1.76 -20.28
C GLY A 16 14.62 1.71 -21.23
N GLU A 17 14.40 0.54 -21.82
CA GLU A 17 13.26 0.27 -22.70
C GLU A 17 11.93 0.31 -21.95
N ASP A 18 10.84 0.62 -22.66
CA ASP A 18 9.50 0.61 -22.13
C ASP A 18 9.08 -0.80 -21.67
N LEU A 19 8.18 -0.83 -20.70
CA LEU A 19 7.59 -2.06 -20.17
C LEU A 19 6.30 -2.37 -20.92
N ASP A 20 6.12 -3.64 -21.26
CA ASP A 20 4.89 -4.17 -21.86
C ASP A 20 4.02 -4.86 -20.78
N ALA A 21 2.85 -4.33 -20.54
CA ALA A 21 1.88 -4.90 -19.61
C ALA A 21 1.14 -6.15 -20.14
N HIS A 22 1.42 -6.59 -21.36
CA HIS A 22 0.79 -7.75 -21.99
C HIS A 22 -0.75 -7.68 -22.00
N LEU A 23 -1.29 -6.48 -22.25
CA LEU A 23 -2.72 -6.30 -22.39
C LEU A 23 -3.25 -7.03 -23.63
N PRO A 24 -4.42 -7.69 -23.57
CA PRO A 24 -5.09 -8.21 -24.75
C PRO A 24 -5.39 -7.09 -25.76
N ASP A 25 -5.20 -7.37 -27.05
CA ASP A 25 -5.51 -6.44 -28.15
C ASP A 25 -7.02 -6.37 -28.37
N CYS A 26 -7.69 -5.66 -27.46
CA CYS A 26 -9.13 -5.40 -27.50
C CYS A 26 -9.47 -4.19 -26.61
N PRO A 27 -10.70 -3.63 -26.71
CA PRO A 27 -11.15 -2.57 -25.80
C PRO A 27 -11.02 -2.97 -24.32
N PRO A 28 -10.68 -2.02 -23.42
CA PRO A 28 -10.43 -2.29 -21.99
C PRO A 28 -11.58 -3.02 -21.29
N GLU A 29 -12.84 -2.78 -21.68
CA GLU A 29 -14.03 -3.44 -21.13
C GLU A 29 -14.10 -4.94 -21.40
N HIS A 30 -13.39 -5.43 -22.43
CA HIS A 30 -13.35 -6.84 -22.82
C HIS A 30 -12.02 -7.52 -22.47
N ALA A 31 -11.01 -6.77 -22.03
CA ALA A 31 -9.67 -7.28 -21.81
C ALA A 31 -9.64 -8.44 -20.78
N TRP A 32 -10.40 -8.30 -19.69
CA TRP A 32 -10.41 -9.33 -18.65
C TRP A 32 -11.12 -10.60 -19.09
N GLU A 33 -12.25 -10.50 -19.77
CA GLU A 33 -12.98 -11.66 -20.27
C GLU A 33 -12.16 -12.42 -21.31
N ARG A 34 -11.60 -11.68 -22.28
CA ARG A 34 -10.72 -12.26 -23.31
C ARG A 34 -9.51 -12.96 -22.68
N ARG A 35 -8.84 -12.30 -21.71
CA ARG A 35 -7.68 -12.91 -21.04
C ARG A 35 -8.02 -14.19 -20.30
N ARG A 36 -9.17 -14.25 -19.63
CA ARG A 36 -9.66 -15.45 -18.95
C ARG A 36 -9.87 -16.61 -19.90
N ASP A 37 -10.39 -16.35 -21.09
CA ASP A 37 -10.65 -17.39 -22.11
C ASP A 37 -9.35 -17.94 -22.73
N GLU A 38 -8.25 -17.17 -22.69
CA GLU A 38 -6.94 -17.56 -23.18
C GLU A 38 -6.13 -18.39 -22.15
N TYR A 39 -6.51 -18.40 -20.89
CA TYR A 39 -5.74 -19.10 -19.85
C TYR A 39 -5.74 -20.61 -20.05
N ARG A 40 -4.53 -21.15 -20.01
CA ARG A 40 -4.32 -22.61 -20.09
C ARG A 40 -4.57 -23.26 -18.72
N LEU A 41 -5.25 -24.39 -18.74
CA LEU A 41 -5.55 -25.14 -17.53
C LEU A 41 -4.57 -26.30 -17.36
N VAL A 42 -4.10 -26.49 -16.13
CA VAL A 42 -3.32 -27.66 -15.75
C VAL A 42 -4.26 -28.81 -15.42
N ASN A 43 -4.02 -29.99 -16.00
CA ASN A 43 -4.79 -31.19 -15.66
C ASN A 43 -4.68 -31.49 -14.14
N PRO A 44 -5.78 -31.78 -13.44
CA PRO A 44 -5.80 -32.05 -12.01
C PRO A 44 -4.76 -33.10 -11.54
N ALA A 45 -4.49 -34.13 -12.36
CA ALA A 45 -3.48 -35.15 -12.04
C ALA A 45 -2.05 -34.59 -11.94
N ASN A 46 -1.76 -33.49 -12.64
CA ASN A 46 -0.44 -32.84 -12.63
C ASN A 46 -0.30 -31.76 -11.57
N ARG A 47 -1.40 -31.14 -11.11
CA ARG A 47 -1.36 -29.99 -10.18
C ARG A 47 -0.59 -30.27 -8.91
N ARG A 48 -0.78 -31.45 -8.28
CA ARG A 48 -0.09 -31.86 -7.05
C ARG A 48 1.43 -32.00 -7.18
N ARG A 49 1.96 -32.01 -8.40
CA ARG A 49 3.41 -32.08 -8.69
C ARG A 49 4.03 -30.69 -8.82
N LEU A 50 3.19 -29.66 -8.93
CA LEU A 50 3.61 -28.28 -9.06
C LEU A 50 3.51 -27.57 -7.71
N THR A 51 4.61 -26.97 -7.30
CA THR A 51 4.73 -26.26 -6.02
C THR A 51 4.69 -24.76 -6.26
N VAL A 52 3.92 -24.05 -5.45
CA VAL A 52 3.84 -22.59 -5.43
C VAL A 52 4.21 -22.10 -4.03
N ILE A 53 5.10 -21.14 -3.95
CA ILE A 53 5.38 -20.39 -2.73
C ILE A 53 4.48 -19.16 -2.68
N VAL A 54 3.85 -18.92 -1.52
CA VAL A 54 3.08 -17.69 -1.25
C VAL A 54 3.67 -17.00 -0.02
N VAL A 55 4.13 -15.77 -0.15
CA VAL A 55 4.72 -14.99 0.94
C VAL A 55 3.74 -13.89 1.35
N GLY A 56 3.26 -13.94 2.58
CA GLY A 56 2.23 -13.07 3.12
C GLY A 56 0.87 -13.76 3.25
N THR A 57 0.15 -13.45 4.34
CA THR A 57 -1.13 -14.07 4.71
C THR A 57 -2.25 -13.04 4.93
N GLY A 58 -2.10 -11.83 4.38
CA GLY A 58 -3.19 -10.87 4.25
C GLY A 58 -4.22 -11.31 3.20
N LEU A 59 -5.22 -10.47 2.93
CA LEU A 59 -6.33 -10.81 2.02
C LEU A 59 -5.88 -11.40 0.68
N ALA A 60 -4.86 -10.81 0.05
CA ALA A 60 -4.35 -11.31 -1.23
C ALA A 60 -3.65 -12.67 -1.08
N GLY A 61 -2.72 -12.81 -0.13
CA GLY A 61 -1.95 -14.04 0.04
C GLY A 61 -2.78 -15.19 0.58
N ALA A 62 -3.63 -14.95 1.58
CA ALA A 62 -4.54 -15.98 2.10
C ALA A 62 -5.52 -16.46 1.03
N GLY A 63 -6.07 -15.53 0.22
CA GLY A 63 -6.96 -15.85 -0.89
C GLY A 63 -6.26 -16.70 -1.96
N ALA A 64 -5.06 -16.29 -2.39
CA ALA A 64 -4.28 -17.02 -3.39
C ALA A 64 -3.89 -18.42 -2.88
N ALA A 65 -3.35 -18.52 -1.65
CA ALA A 65 -2.94 -19.80 -1.07
C ALA A 65 -4.13 -20.75 -0.87
N ALA A 66 -5.26 -20.25 -0.35
CA ALA A 66 -6.47 -21.05 -0.17
C ALA A 66 -7.01 -21.57 -1.49
N THR A 67 -7.09 -20.71 -2.52
CA THR A 67 -7.65 -21.09 -3.82
C THR A 67 -6.73 -22.04 -4.58
N LEU A 68 -5.42 -21.78 -4.62
CA LEU A 68 -4.45 -22.67 -5.25
C LEU A 68 -4.41 -24.04 -4.56
N GLY A 69 -4.46 -24.08 -3.22
CA GLY A 69 -4.58 -25.32 -2.46
C GLY A 69 -5.85 -26.08 -2.81
N ARG A 70 -7.01 -25.42 -2.86
CA ARG A 70 -8.30 -26.00 -3.25
C ARG A 70 -8.28 -26.54 -4.70
N LEU A 71 -7.55 -25.88 -5.59
CA LEU A 71 -7.34 -26.35 -6.96
C LEU A 71 -6.43 -27.58 -7.05
N GLY A 72 -5.74 -27.98 -5.97
CA GLY A 72 -4.91 -29.17 -5.88
C GLY A 72 -3.42 -28.94 -6.15
N TYR A 73 -2.94 -27.70 -6.14
CA TYR A 73 -1.50 -27.38 -6.14
C TYR A 73 -0.91 -27.63 -4.76
N ARG A 74 0.39 -27.90 -4.69
CA ARG A 74 1.14 -27.87 -3.43
C ARG A 74 1.53 -26.44 -3.13
N VAL A 75 1.09 -25.89 -2.00
CA VAL A 75 1.37 -24.51 -1.60
C VAL A 75 2.22 -24.51 -0.33
N GLU A 76 3.36 -23.82 -0.37
CA GLU A 76 4.18 -23.47 0.79
C GLU A 76 3.91 -21.99 1.12
N CYS A 77 3.22 -21.72 2.24
CA CYS A 77 2.75 -20.39 2.60
C CYS A 77 3.55 -19.84 3.79
N PHE A 78 4.15 -18.65 3.63
CA PHE A 78 5.06 -18.05 4.59
C PHE A 78 4.43 -16.81 5.25
N SER A 79 4.56 -16.73 6.56
CA SER A 79 4.10 -15.59 7.34
C SER A 79 5.16 -15.14 8.35
N LEU A 80 5.43 -13.85 8.40
CA LEU A 80 6.26 -13.21 9.42
C LEU A 80 5.63 -13.34 10.82
N HIS A 81 4.31 -13.47 10.88
CA HIS A 81 3.55 -13.57 12.11
C HIS A 81 3.43 -15.01 12.62
N ASP A 82 3.07 -15.14 13.88
CA ASP A 82 2.74 -16.40 14.54
C ASP A 82 1.35 -16.94 14.16
N ALA A 83 0.50 -16.10 13.59
CA ALA A 83 -0.83 -16.47 13.10
C ALA A 83 -1.13 -15.77 11.77
N PRO A 84 -1.76 -16.46 10.80
CA PRO A 84 -2.10 -15.89 9.49
C PRO A 84 -2.92 -14.59 9.58
N ARG A 85 -3.83 -14.49 10.54
CA ARG A 85 -4.77 -13.38 10.74
C ARG A 85 -4.18 -12.11 11.35
N ARG A 86 -2.85 -11.94 11.36
CA ARG A 86 -2.17 -10.74 11.90
C ARG A 86 -1.67 -9.78 10.84
N ALA A 87 -2.08 -9.96 9.60
CA ALA A 87 -1.70 -9.08 8.50
C ALA A 87 -2.28 -7.67 8.66
N HIS A 88 -1.69 -6.70 7.95
CA HIS A 88 -2.15 -5.29 7.99
C HIS A 88 -3.62 -5.12 7.59
N SER A 89 -4.18 -6.03 6.78
CA SER A 89 -5.60 -6.05 6.39
C SER A 89 -6.55 -5.84 7.57
N VAL A 90 -6.20 -6.32 8.78
CA VAL A 90 -7.02 -6.17 10.01
C VAL A 90 -7.20 -4.72 10.43
N ALA A 91 -6.33 -3.81 10.04
CA ALA A 91 -6.38 -2.40 10.42
C ALA A 91 -7.37 -1.58 9.58
N ALA A 92 -7.89 -2.11 8.48
CA ALA A 92 -8.82 -1.39 7.62
C ALA A 92 -10.23 -1.35 8.24
N GLN A 93 -10.75 -0.15 8.47
CA GLN A 93 -12.00 0.08 9.20
C GLN A 93 -13.18 0.42 8.28
N GLY A 94 -12.91 1.11 7.16
CA GLY A 94 -13.91 1.82 6.37
C GLY A 94 -14.90 0.93 5.64
N GLY A 95 -14.47 -0.11 4.98
CA GLY A 95 -15.30 -0.97 4.14
C GLY A 95 -14.60 -1.43 2.87
N ILE A 96 -15.37 -2.08 2.01
CA ILE A 96 -14.95 -2.60 0.72
C ILE A 96 -15.95 -2.16 -0.35
N ASN A 97 -15.47 -1.57 -1.46
CA ASN A 97 -16.31 -1.12 -2.55
C ASN A 97 -16.75 -2.28 -3.47
N ALA A 98 -17.94 -2.17 -4.04
CA ALA A 98 -18.33 -3.01 -5.16
C ALA A 98 -19.27 -2.26 -6.12
N ALA A 99 -19.02 -2.42 -7.42
CA ALA A 99 -19.82 -1.87 -8.51
C ALA A 99 -21.05 -2.74 -8.76
N ARG A 100 -22.06 -2.64 -7.90
CA ARG A 100 -23.36 -3.30 -8.11
C ARG A 100 -24.36 -2.26 -8.57
N ALA A 101 -24.93 -2.46 -9.77
CA ALA A 101 -25.96 -1.60 -10.32
C ALA A 101 -27.20 -1.61 -9.40
N ARG A 102 -27.25 -0.68 -8.43
CA ARG A 102 -28.45 -0.42 -7.64
C ARG A 102 -29.23 0.71 -8.28
N LYS A 103 -30.49 0.47 -8.60
CA LYS A 103 -31.36 1.48 -9.25
C LYS A 103 -31.56 2.74 -8.44
N VAL A 104 -31.37 2.67 -7.10
CA VAL A 104 -31.65 3.78 -6.17
C VAL A 104 -30.57 4.86 -6.21
N ASP A 105 -29.29 4.50 -6.37
CA ASP A 105 -28.15 5.43 -6.21
C ASP A 105 -27.48 5.82 -7.54
N GLY A 106 -27.92 5.26 -8.67
CA GLY A 106 -27.31 5.51 -9.97
C GLY A 106 -25.87 5.01 -10.08
N ASP A 107 -25.48 4.01 -9.26
CA ASP A 107 -24.17 3.37 -9.37
C ASP A 107 -24.12 2.38 -10.54
N SER A 108 -22.94 2.23 -11.14
CA SER A 108 -22.71 1.34 -12.28
C SER A 108 -21.22 0.99 -12.39
N LEU A 109 -20.88 -0.04 -13.15
CA LEU A 109 -19.51 -0.37 -13.51
C LEU A 109 -18.79 0.83 -14.14
N THR A 110 -19.43 1.49 -15.12
CA THR A 110 -18.85 2.67 -15.78
C THR A 110 -18.57 3.79 -14.80
N ARG A 111 -19.46 4.04 -13.84
CA ARG A 111 -19.25 5.04 -12.80
C ARG A 111 -18.11 4.64 -11.86
N PHE A 112 -18.03 3.37 -11.47
CA PHE A 112 -16.92 2.85 -10.65
C PHE A 112 -15.59 3.05 -11.34
N VAL A 113 -15.48 2.68 -12.62
CA VAL A 113 -14.26 2.84 -13.42
C VAL A 113 -13.88 4.31 -13.54
N LYS A 114 -14.85 5.18 -13.89
CA LYS A 114 -14.64 6.61 -14.00
C LYS A 114 -14.14 7.22 -12.68
N ASP A 115 -14.79 6.90 -11.56
CA ASP A 115 -14.41 7.42 -10.24
C ASP A 115 -13.00 6.96 -9.86
N THR A 116 -12.65 5.69 -10.12
CA THR A 116 -11.35 5.11 -9.77
C THR A 116 -10.22 5.66 -10.63
N VAL A 117 -10.39 5.70 -11.96
CA VAL A 117 -9.40 6.25 -12.90
C VAL A 117 -9.17 7.74 -12.62
N LYS A 118 -10.26 8.53 -12.51
CA LYS A 118 -10.17 9.95 -12.20
C LYS A 118 -9.57 10.19 -10.80
N GLY A 119 -9.98 9.38 -9.80
CA GLY A 119 -9.44 9.45 -8.44
C GLY A 119 -7.94 9.16 -8.38
N GLY A 120 -7.44 8.25 -9.23
CA GLY A 120 -6.04 7.89 -9.39
C GLY A 120 -5.24 8.82 -10.33
N ASP A 121 -5.84 9.93 -10.75
CA ASP A 121 -5.23 10.93 -11.64
C ASP A 121 -4.65 10.34 -12.94
N TYR A 122 -5.30 9.31 -13.50
CA TYR A 122 -4.90 8.71 -14.78
C TYR A 122 -3.42 8.24 -14.77
N ARG A 123 -2.98 7.63 -13.67
CA ARG A 123 -1.62 7.07 -13.52
C ARG A 123 -1.63 5.57 -13.24
N GLY A 124 -2.75 4.89 -13.55
CA GLY A 124 -2.91 3.44 -13.51
C GLY A 124 -3.62 2.95 -14.77
N ARG A 125 -3.47 1.66 -15.10
CA ARG A 125 -4.07 1.05 -16.29
C ARG A 125 -5.59 1.02 -16.22
N GLU A 126 -6.25 1.53 -17.25
CA GLU A 126 -7.71 1.53 -17.36
C GLU A 126 -8.28 0.10 -17.36
N ALA A 127 -7.67 -0.83 -18.08
CA ALA A 127 -8.09 -2.23 -18.14
C ALA A 127 -8.04 -2.93 -16.78
N ASP A 128 -7.05 -2.64 -15.95
CA ASP A 128 -6.96 -3.15 -14.57
C ASP A 128 -8.12 -2.62 -13.72
N VAL A 129 -8.47 -1.35 -13.86
CA VAL A 129 -9.59 -0.74 -13.13
C VAL A 129 -10.92 -1.32 -13.59
N VAL A 130 -11.08 -1.61 -14.87
CA VAL A 130 -12.27 -2.32 -15.38
C VAL A 130 -12.36 -3.71 -14.76
N ARG A 131 -11.27 -4.48 -14.76
CA ARG A 131 -11.20 -5.79 -14.10
C ARG A 131 -11.60 -5.70 -12.63
N LEU A 132 -11.06 -4.73 -11.92
CA LEU A 132 -11.40 -4.47 -10.51
C LEU A 132 -12.90 -4.27 -10.31
N GLY A 133 -13.54 -3.48 -11.17
CA GLY A 133 -14.97 -3.23 -11.14
C GLY A 133 -15.81 -4.47 -11.49
N LEU A 134 -15.42 -5.23 -12.54
CA LEU A 134 -16.10 -6.45 -12.96
C LEU A 134 -16.11 -7.52 -11.85
N GLU A 135 -15.00 -7.73 -11.17
CA GLU A 135 -14.87 -8.74 -10.11
C GLU A 135 -15.42 -8.26 -8.76
N SER A 136 -15.65 -6.96 -8.56
CA SER A 136 -16.00 -6.38 -7.26
C SER A 136 -17.26 -6.99 -6.63
N GLY A 137 -18.30 -7.22 -7.42
CA GLY A 137 -19.54 -7.86 -6.97
C GLY A 137 -19.31 -9.30 -6.51
N ARG A 138 -18.49 -10.05 -7.27
CA ARG A 138 -18.13 -11.44 -6.96
C ARG A 138 -17.31 -11.56 -5.69
N VAL A 139 -16.45 -10.55 -5.40
CA VAL A 139 -15.73 -10.48 -4.13
C VAL A 139 -16.69 -10.41 -2.96
N ILE A 140 -17.72 -9.55 -3.00
CA ILE A 140 -18.69 -9.45 -1.91
C ILE A 140 -19.42 -10.77 -1.69
N ASP A 141 -19.91 -11.40 -2.78
CA ASP A 141 -20.62 -12.69 -2.71
C ASP A 141 -19.71 -13.79 -2.14
N HIS A 142 -18.44 -13.80 -2.56
CA HIS A 142 -17.46 -14.76 -2.06
C HIS A 142 -17.13 -14.54 -0.58
N MET A 143 -16.90 -13.29 -0.17
CA MET A 143 -16.61 -12.96 1.24
C MET A 143 -17.80 -13.31 2.15
N GLU A 144 -19.03 -13.06 1.70
CA GLU A 144 -20.23 -13.49 2.40
C GLU A 144 -20.29 -15.02 2.53
N ALA A 145 -20.02 -15.74 1.45
CA ALA A 145 -20.04 -17.20 1.42
C ALA A 145 -19.01 -17.86 2.34
N ILE A 146 -17.83 -17.24 2.53
CA ILE A 146 -16.81 -17.71 3.47
C ILE A 146 -16.98 -17.16 4.89
N GLY A 147 -18.11 -16.47 5.18
CA GLY A 147 -18.53 -16.12 6.53
C GLY A 147 -18.25 -14.69 6.97
N ALA A 148 -17.92 -13.75 6.08
CA ALA A 148 -17.76 -12.35 6.46
C ALA A 148 -19.13 -11.72 6.85
N PRO A 149 -19.29 -11.19 8.10
CA PRO A 149 -20.56 -10.75 8.64
C PRO A 149 -20.89 -9.30 8.23
N PHE A 150 -21.14 -9.06 6.96
CA PHE A 150 -21.52 -7.73 6.48
C PHE A 150 -22.78 -7.21 7.17
N ALA A 151 -22.81 -5.89 7.40
CA ALA A 151 -23.99 -5.21 7.92
C ALA A 151 -25.17 -5.38 6.95
N ARG A 152 -26.38 -5.46 7.53
CA ARG A 152 -27.62 -5.66 6.75
C ARG A 152 -28.61 -4.55 7.04
N GLU A 153 -29.40 -4.22 6.03
CA GLU A 153 -30.60 -3.41 6.15
C GLU A 153 -31.72 -4.20 6.86
N TYR A 154 -32.75 -3.51 7.30
CA TYR A 154 -33.91 -4.14 7.96
C TYR A 154 -34.55 -5.26 7.12
N GLY A 155 -34.57 -5.11 5.78
CA GLY A 155 -35.06 -6.11 4.84
C GLY A 155 -34.11 -7.29 4.58
N GLY A 156 -32.97 -7.38 5.29
CA GLY A 156 -32.00 -8.47 5.17
C GLY A 156 -30.96 -8.30 4.05
N GLN A 157 -31.09 -7.30 3.19
CA GLN A 157 -30.08 -7.00 2.14
C GLN A 157 -28.81 -6.43 2.78
N LEU A 158 -27.67 -6.63 2.12
CA LEU A 158 -26.40 -6.07 2.57
C LEU A 158 -26.47 -4.54 2.56
N ALA A 159 -26.11 -3.92 3.68
CA ALA A 159 -26.06 -2.47 3.82
C ALA A 159 -24.86 -1.88 3.09
N THR A 160 -25.04 -0.69 2.54
CA THR A 160 -23.98 0.09 1.90
C THR A 160 -24.00 1.54 2.38
N ARG A 161 -22.86 2.20 2.19
CA ARG A 161 -22.70 3.63 2.48
C ARG A 161 -21.82 4.31 1.43
N SER A 162 -21.86 5.63 1.35
CA SER A 162 -20.84 6.42 0.66
C SER A 162 -19.59 6.50 1.52
N PHE A 163 -18.40 6.53 0.91
CA PHE A 163 -17.14 6.53 1.64
C PHE A 163 -15.98 7.05 0.78
N GLY A 164 -15.11 7.86 1.39
CA GLY A 164 -13.79 8.17 0.84
C GLY A 164 -13.76 8.87 -0.51
N GLY A 165 -14.54 9.94 -0.72
CA GLY A 165 -14.57 10.72 -1.96
C GLY A 165 -15.52 10.18 -3.02
N VAL A 166 -16.32 9.16 -2.69
CA VAL A 166 -17.34 8.58 -3.57
C VAL A 166 -18.73 9.01 -3.12
N GLN A 167 -19.51 9.64 -4.00
CA GLN A 167 -20.84 10.19 -3.71
C GLN A 167 -21.98 9.16 -3.79
N VAL A 168 -21.70 7.89 -4.13
CA VAL A 168 -22.68 6.81 -4.19
C VAL A 168 -22.46 5.79 -3.10
N SER A 169 -23.53 5.10 -2.67
CA SER A 169 -23.51 4.08 -1.63
C SER A 169 -23.07 2.74 -2.19
N ARG A 170 -21.76 2.56 -2.43
CA ARG A 170 -21.17 1.30 -2.95
C ARG A 170 -20.27 0.58 -1.96
N THR A 171 -20.06 1.14 -0.76
CA THR A 171 -19.14 0.57 0.23
C THR A 171 -19.86 -0.35 1.18
N TYR A 172 -19.55 -1.64 1.14
CA TYR A 172 -20.01 -2.68 2.06
C TYR A 172 -19.13 -2.67 3.31
N TYR A 173 -19.66 -2.95 4.49
CA TYR A 173 -18.94 -2.79 5.76
C TYR A 173 -19.44 -3.73 6.86
N THR A 174 -18.63 -3.89 7.90
CA THR A 174 -18.94 -4.66 9.12
C THR A 174 -18.80 -3.78 10.38
N ARG A 175 -19.33 -2.57 10.34
CA ARG A 175 -19.38 -1.62 11.48
C ARG A 175 -18.02 -1.38 12.16
N GLY A 176 -17.06 -0.79 11.44
CA GLY A 176 -15.76 -0.36 11.99
C GLY A 176 -14.68 -1.43 12.05
N GLN A 177 -14.96 -2.68 11.71
CA GLN A 177 -14.02 -3.80 11.75
C GLN A 177 -13.93 -4.55 10.41
N THR A 178 -14.20 -3.88 9.29
CA THR A 178 -14.36 -4.56 7.99
C THR A 178 -13.13 -5.38 7.63
N GLY A 179 -11.93 -4.79 7.69
CA GLY A 179 -10.71 -5.51 7.37
C GLY A 179 -10.44 -6.70 8.27
N GLN A 180 -10.70 -6.56 9.57
CA GLN A 180 -10.55 -7.64 10.54
C GLN A 180 -11.48 -8.82 10.22
N GLN A 181 -12.74 -8.56 9.91
CA GLN A 181 -13.71 -9.62 9.64
C GLN A 181 -13.43 -10.32 8.30
N LEU A 182 -13.03 -9.56 7.26
CA LEU A 182 -12.61 -10.14 5.99
C LEU A 182 -11.33 -10.99 6.15
N GLU A 183 -10.36 -10.51 6.92
CA GLU A 183 -9.13 -11.25 7.20
C GLU A 183 -9.39 -12.55 7.97
N ILE A 184 -10.28 -12.53 8.95
CA ILE A 184 -10.69 -13.74 9.68
C ILE A 184 -11.31 -14.77 8.73
N ALA A 185 -12.21 -14.33 7.83
CA ALA A 185 -12.84 -15.20 6.85
C ALA A 185 -11.81 -15.80 5.87
N CYS A 186 -10.87 -14.99 5.37
CA CYS A 186 -9.77 -15.46 4.50
C CYS A 186 -8.83 -16.42 5.23
N ALA A 187 -8.44 -16.11 6.47
CA ALA A 187 -7.60 -16.97 7.29
C ALA A 187 -8.28 -18.32 7.58
N GLN A 188 -9.60 -18.33 7.78
CA GLN A 188 -10.37 -19.56 7.96
C GLN A 188 -10.33 -20.41 6.70
N ALA A 189 -10.57 -19.84 5.52
CA ALA A 189 -10.49 -20.54 4.24
C ALA A 189 -9.06 -21.11 3.99
N LEU A 190 -8.02 -20.37 4.38
CA LEU A 190 -6.64 -20.83 4.33
C LEU A 190 -6.43 -22.02 5.27
N GLN A 191 -6.91 -21.96 6.51
CA GLN A 191 -6.78 -23.04 7.50
C GLN A 191 -7.50 -24.33 7.08
N GLU A 192 -8.60 -24.25 6.34
CA GLU A 192 -9.25 -25.41 5.72
C GLU A 192 -8.27 -26.16 4.79
N GLN A 193 -7.47 -25.43 4.00
CA GLN A 193 -6.50 -26.03 3.07
C GLN A 193 -5.25 -26.54 3.79
N VAL A 194 -4.87 -25.92 4.90
CA VAL A 194 -3.82 -26.45 5.80
C VAL A 194 -4.27 -27.79 6.42
N ALA A 195 -5.49 -27.85 6.93
CA ALA A 195 -6.07 -29.07 7.47
C ALA A 195 -6.20 -30.18 6.41
N ALA A 196 -6.51 -29.82 5.15
CA ALA A 196 -6.57 -30.73 4.03
C ALA A 196 -5.17 -31.20 3.52
N GLY A 197 -4.08 -30.60 4.00
CA GLY A 197 -2.71 -30.92 3.63
C GLY A 197 -2.28 -30.41 2.25
N SER A 198 -3.06 -29.56 1.59
CA SER A 198 -2.70 -28.92 0.32
C SER A 198 -1.85 -27.67 0.51
N VAL A 199 -1.95 -27.02 1.66
CA VAL A 199 -1.13 -25.87 2.07
C VAL A 199 -0.31 -26.22 3.29
N ARG A 200 0.99 -25.93 3.25
CA ARG A 200 1.90 -25.99 4.40
C ARG A 200 2.21 -24.56 4.88
N MET A 201 1.96 -24.30 6.15
CA MET A 201 2.24 -23.00 6.77
C MET A 201 3.62 -22.95 7.40
N HIS A 202 4.35 -21.87 7.12
CA HIS A 202 5.61 -21.48 7.76
C HIS A 202 5.38 -20.14 8.49
N THR A 203 5.03 -20.21 9.76
CA THR A 203 4.81 -19.02 10.60
C THR A 203 6.13 -18.54 11.22
N ARG A 204 6.21 -17.27 11.59
CA ARG A 204 7.43 -16.64 12.15
C ARG A 204 8.65 -16.84 11.25
N THR A 205 8.41 -16.79 9.94
CA THR A 205 9.42 -17.02 8.92
C THR A 205 9.44 -15.81 7.98
N GLU A 206 10.58 -15.12 7.92
CA GLU A 206 10.78 -13.94 7.09
C GLU A 206 11.51 -14.31 5.79
N MET A 207 10.98 -13.85 4.65
CA MET A 207 11.69 -13.95 3.37
C MET A 207 12.80 -12.88 3.34
N LEU A 208 14.03 -13.30 3.12
CA LEU A 208 15.19 -12.42 3.05
C LEU A 208 15.81 -12.32 1.67
N ASP A 209 15.49 -13.22 0.74
CA ASP A 209 15.96 -13.12 -0.65
C ASP A 209 15.08 -13.94 -1.61
N LEU A 210 15.19 -13.62 -2.92
CA LEU A 210 14.57 -14.35 -4.02
C LEU A 210 15.63 -15.21 -4.72
N ILE A 211 15.31 -16.47 -4.99
CA ILE A 211 16.15 -17.36 -5.79
C ILE A 211 15.75 -17.22 -7.25
N VAL A 212 16.66 -16.70 -8.07
CA VAL A 212 16.51 -16.57 -9.51
C VAL A 212 17.48 -17.51 -10.21
N ALA A 213 16.98 -18.36 -11.08
CA ALA A 213 17.76 -19.24 -11.94
C ALA A 213 17.12 -19.28 -13.33
N ASP A 214 17.91 -19.35 -14.39
CA ASP A 214 17.45 -19.26 -15.80
C ASP A 214 16.53 -18.06 -16.04
N SER A 215 16.85 -16.91 -15.45
CA SER A 215 16.06 -15.67 -15.49
C SER A 215 14.62 -15.83 -14.98
N ARG A 216 14.34 -16.78 -14.10
CA ARG A 216 13.01 -17.05 -13.52
C ARG A 216 13.09 -17.15 -12.00
N ALA A 217 12.03 -16.74 -11.32
CA ALA A 217 11.87 -16.96 -9.89
C ALA A 217 11.58 -18.45 -9.63
N GLN A 218 12.45 -19.10 -8.88
CA GLN A 218 12.36 -20.54 -8.60
C GLN A 218 12.43 -20.88 -7.11
N GLY A 219 12.34 -19.88 -6.23
CA GLY A 219 12.32 -20.08 -4.79
C GLY A 219 12.64 -18.83 -3.99
N ILE A 220 12.77 -19.00 -2.69
CA ILE A 220 13.09 -17.94 -1.73
C ILE A 220 14.10 -18.43 -0.71
N VAL A 221 14.84 -17.48 -0.11
CA VAL A 221 15.62 -17.71 1.11
C VAL A 221 14.87 -17.08 2.27
N THR A 222 14.73 -17.82 3.35
CA THR A 222 14.02 -17.39 4.55
C THR A 222 14.88 -17.49 5.80
N ARG A 223 14.49 -16.73 6.82
CA ARG A 223 14.99 -16.86 8.18
C ARG A 223 13.84 -17.25 9.12
N ASP A 224 13.98 -18.34 9.84
CA ASP A 224 13.13 -18.64 10.99
C ASP A 224 13.44 -17.65 12.12
N LEU A 225 12.44 -16.92 12.60
CA LEU A 225 12.63 -15.83 13.56
C LEU A 225 12.93 -16.32 14.97
N LEU A 226 12.60 -17.58 15.29
CA LEU A 226 12.85 -18.14 16.62
C LEU A 226 14.25 -18.74 16.72
N SER A 227 14.62 -19.57 15.74
CA SER A 227 15.92 -20.28 15.72
C SER A 227 17.03 -19.44 15.09
N GLY A 228 16.68 -18.48 14.22
CA GLY A 228 17.63 -17.74 13.38
C GLY A 228 18.12 -18.52 12.17
N GLU A 229 17.62 -19.72 11.93
CA GLU A 229 18.05 -20.58 10.84
C GLU A 229 17.72 -19.97 9.47
N VAL A 230 18.70 -19.94 8.58
CA VAL A 230 18.55 -19.49 7.19
C VAL A 230 18.41 -20.70 6.28
N GLN A 231 17.26 -20.79 5.59
CA GLN A 231 16.88 -21.92 4.74
C GLN A 231 16.44 -21.45 3.36
N ALA A 232 16.67 -22.29 2.35
CA ALA A 232 16.13 -22.12 1.00
C ALA A 232 14.89 -22.99 0.80
N HIS A 233 13.91 -22.45 0.07
CA HIS A 233 12.70 -23.15 -0.37
C HIS A 233 12.55 -22.97 -1.87
N THR A 234 12.43 -24.07 -2.62
CA THR A 234 12.33 -24.03 -4.09
C THR A 234 10.93 -24.36 -4.57
N ALA A 235 10.50 -23.72 -5.64
CA ALA A 235 9.16 -23.88 -6.21
C ALA A 235 9.14 -23.60 -7.71
N HIS A 236 8.03 -23.86 -8.37
CA HIS A 236 7.80 -23.55 -9.79
C HIS A 236 7.36 -22.09 -10.02
N ALA A 237 6.77 -21.46 -8.99
CA ALA A 237 6.39 -20.05 -8.98
C ALA A 237 6.40 -19.50 -7.56
N VAL A 238 6.60 -18.19 -7.45
CA VAL A 238 6.58 -17.42 -6.19
C VAL A 238 5.52 -16.33 -6.29
N VAL A 239 4.69 -16.18 -5.27
CA VAL A 239 3.70 -15.12 -5.12
C VAL A 239 4.08 -14.26 -3.92
N LEU A 240 4.30 -12.97 -4.13
CA LEU A 240 4.49 -11.98 -3.06
C LEU A 240 3.19 -11.24 -2.79
N ALA A 241 2.71 -11.30 -1.55
CA ALA A 241 1.52 -10.62 -1.07
C ALA A 241 1.80 -9.98 0.30
N THR A 242 2.94 -9.30 0.41
CA THR A 242 3.55 -8.84 1.66
C THR A 242 3.11 -7.45 2.11
N GLY A 243 2.20 -6.82 1.35
CA GLY A 243 1.70 -5.49 1.64
C GLY A 243 2.68 -4.38 1.22
N GLY A 244 2.34 -3.15 1.59
CA GLY A 244 3.06 -1.95 1.17
C GLY A 244 4.28 -1.62 2.01
N TYR A 245 5.01 -0.59 1.57
CA TYR A 245 6.28 -0.14 2.16
C TYR A 245 6.18 1.17 2.98
N GLY A 246 4.99 1.67 3.27
CA GLY A 246 4.80 2.95 3.96
C GLY A 246 5.43 3.03 5.35
N SER A 247 5.81 1.88 5.95
CA SER A 247 6.58 1.85 7.20
C SER A 247 7.99 2.46 7.08
N VAL A 248 8.49 2.71 5.85
CA VAL A 248 9.74 3.44 5.61
C VAL A 248 9.73 4.83 6.26
N TYR A 249 8.57 5.48 6.37
CA TYR A 249 8.41 6.78 7.04
C TYR A 249 8.52 6.73 8.57
N HIS A 250 8.77 5.58 9.16
CA HIS A 250 8.75 5.30 10.60
C HIS A 250 7.37 5.54 11.22
N TYR A 251 6.86 6.79 11.18
CA TYR A 251 5.50 7.12 11.61
C TYR A 251 4.51 6.87 10.48
N SER A 252 3.92 5.70 10.48
CA SER A 252 2.90 5.32 9.51
C SER A 252 1.75 4.58 10.19
N THR A 253 0.62 4.49 9.51
CA THR A 253 -0.54 3.72 9.98
C THR A 253 -0.44 2.25 9.61
N LEU A 254 0.58 1.84 8.84
CA LEU A 254 0.78 0.46 8.44
C LEU A 254 1.25 -0.41 9.60
N ALA A 255 0.94 -1.68 9.56
CA ALA A 255 1.52 -2.65 10.49
C ALA A 255 3.03 -2.73 10.29
N MET A 256 3.79 -2.89 11.37
CA MET A 256 5.25 -2.96 11.31
C MET A 256 5.79 -4.12 10.47
N ALA A 257 4.97 -5.15 10.23
CA ALA A 257 5.29 -6.26 9.35
C ALA A 257 5.15 -5.96 7.85
N SER A 258 4.49 -4.84 7.48
CA SER A 258 4.52 -4.31 6.11
C SER A 258 5.85 -3.59 5.88
N ASN A 259 6.91 -4.36 5.66
CA ASN A 259 8.29 -3.92 5.84
C ASN A 259 9.11 -3.80 4.55
N ALA A 260 8.51 -4.04 3.39
CA ALA A 260 9.13 -4.01 2.07
C ALA A 260 10.27 -5.03 1.85
N THR A 261 10.83 -5.71 2.85
CA THR A 261 12.02 -6.55 2.68
C THR A 261 11.87 -7.54 1.53
N ALA A 262 10.77 -8.29 1.47
CA ALA A 262 10.56 -9.27 0.40
C ALA A 262 10.49 -8.63 -0.99
N THR A 263 9.74 -7.54 -1.15
CA THR A 263 9.62 -6.82 -2.44
C THR A 263 10.94 -6.15 -2.82
N TRP A 264 11.65 -5.57 -1.84
CA TRP A 264 12.93 -4.93 -2.10
C TRP A 264 14.01 -5.95 -2.48
N ARG A 265 14.06 -7.09 -1.81
CA ARG A 265 15.00 -8.17 -2.16
C ARG A 265 14.70 -8.75 -3.54
N ALA A 266 13.41 -8.86 -3.92
CA ALA A 266 13.05 -9.22 -5.30
C ALA A 266 13.50 -8.13 -6.30
N HIS A 267 13.38 -6.84 -5.95
CA HIS A 267 13.92 -5.75 -6.75
C HIS A 267 15.45 -5.87 -6.94
N ARG A 268 16.18 -6.15 -5.88
CA ARG A 268 17.63 -6.38 -5.94
C ARG A 268 18.04 -7.60 -6.79
N ARG A 269 17.10 -8.51 -7.07
CA ARG A 269 17.27 -9.64 -8.00
C ARG A 269 16.78 -9.33 -9.43
N GLY A 270 16.42 -8.06 -9.72
CA GLY A 270 16.10 -7.56 -11.05
C GLY A 270 14.61 -7.28 -11.32
N ALA A 271 13.72 -7.48 -10.34
CA ALA A 271 12.33 -7.07 -10.51
C ALA A 271 12.21 -5.53 -10.53
N ALA A 272 11.48 -4.98 -11.50
CA ALA A 272 11.24 -3.55 -11.56
C ALA A 272 10.33 -3.08 -10.41
N PHE A 273 10.66 -1.94 -9.78
CA PHE A 273 9.88 -1.31 -8.72
C PHE A 273 9.22 -0.04 -9.26
N ALA A 274 7.91 0.03 -9.26
CA ALA A 274 7.16 1.07 -9.95
C ALA A 274 6.54 2.08 -8.99
N SER A 275 6.42 3.33 -9.45
CA SER A 275 5.72 4.43 -8.77
C SER A 275 6.11 4.58 -7.30
N ALA A 276 7.40 4.44 -6.99
CA ALA A 276 7.92 4.39 -5.63
C ALA A 276 7.58 5.63 -4.80
N CYS A 277 7.44 6.80 -5.43
CA CYS A 277 7.08 8.06 -4.78
C CYS A 277 5.58 8.20 -4.50
N MET A 278 4.73 7.31 -5.01
CA MET A 278 3.28 7.40 -4.88
C MET A 278 2.82 6.79 -3.54
N VAL A 279 2.93 7.58 -2.47
CA VAL A 279 2.50 7.20 -1.11
C VAL A 279 1.35 8.10 -0.67
N GLN A 280 0.21 7.50 -0.35
CA GLN A 280 -0.97 8.21 0.14
C GLN A 280 -0.83 8.51 1.64
N PHE A 281 -1.03 9.77 2.00
CA PHE A 281 -1.16 10.20 3.38
C PHE A 281 -2.63 10.29 3.77
N HIS A 282 -2.99 9.73 4.92
CA HIS A 282 -4.34 9.77 5.44
C HIS A 282 -4.53 11.01 6.32
N PRO A 283 -5.57 11.83 6.09
CA PRO A 283 -5.71 13.10 6.79
C PRO A 283 -6.15 12.96 8.25
N THR A 284 -6.64 11.79 8.67
CA THR A 284 -7.15 11.56 10.04
C THR A 284 -6.31 10.57 10.84
N ALA A 285 -5.00 10.54 10.63
CA ALA A 285 -4.11 9.81 11.54
C ALA A 285 -3.95 10.60 12.85
N LEU A 286 -3.68 9.89 13.96
CA LEU A 286 -3.30 10.57 15.21
C LEU A 286 -1.94 11.24 15.03
N PRO A 287 -1.74 12.46 15.55
CA PRO A 287 -0.44 13.13 15.47
C PRO A 287 0.63 12.38 16.27
N VAL A 288 1.86 12.55 15.86
CA VAL A 288 3.00 12.10 16.65
C VAL A 288 3.03 12.87 17.98
N SER A 289 3.06 12.17 19.10
CA SER A 289 3.01 12.73 20.44
C SER A 289 4.36 12.73 21.15
N SER A 290 5.30 11.89 20.73
CA SER A 290 6.65 11.81 21.34
C SER A 290 7.65 11.13 20.40
N HIS A 291 8.94 11.35 20.68
CA HIS A 291 10.04 10.67 19.98
C HIS A 291 10.08 9.14 20.20
N TRP A 292 9.36 8.63 21.18
CA TRP A 292 9.31 7.19 21.49
C TRP A 292 8.21 6.44 20.76
N GLN A 293 7.31 7.17 20.12
CA GLN A 293 6.23 6.57 19.34
C GLN A 293 6.79 5.85 18.11
N SER A 294 6.37 4.62 17.88
CA SER A 294 6.86 3.78 16.79
C SER A 294 5.85 3.62 15.65
N LYS A 295 4.61 4.05 15.85
CA LYS A 295 3.50 3.90 14.92
C LYS A 295 2.46 4.98 15.21
N THR A 296 1.75 5.43 14.17
CA THR A 296 0.57 6.27 14.35
C THR A 296 -0.71 5.45 14.20
N THR A 297 -1.74 5.81 14.96
CA THR A 297 -3.05 5.18 14.89
C THR A 297 -3.89 5.86 13.81
N LEU A 298 -4.55 5.06 13.00
CA LEU A 298 -5.52 5.55 12.03
C LEU A 298 -6.88 5.74 12.70
N MET A 299 -7.45 6.93 12.57
CA MET A 299 -8.86 7.18 12.84
C MET A 299 -9.65 7.06 11.53
N SER A 300 -10.83 6.43 11.61
CA SER A 300 -11.66 6.21 10.42
C SER A 300 -12.02 7.52 9.72
N GLU A 301 -11.90 7.52 8.39
CA GLU A 301 -12.30 8.66 7.56
C GLU A 301 -13.80 9.01 7.70
N SER A 302 -14.63 8.07 8.13
CA SER A 302 -16.06 8.30 8.39
C SER A 302 -16.33 9.40 9.42
N LEU A 303 -15.38 9.69 10.30
CA LEU A 303 -15.46 10.82 11.23
C LEU A 303 -15.66 12.18 10.52
N ARG A 304 -15.15 12.29 9.29
CA ARG A 304 -15.28 13.52 8.47
C ARG A 304 -16.69 13.75 7.93
N ASN A 305 -17.57 12.75 8.03
CA ASN A 305 -18.96 12.89 7.58
C ASN A 305 -19.78 13.85 8.47
N ASP A 306 -19.49 13.85 9.76
CA ASP A 306 -20.20 14.68 10.74
C ASP A 306 -19.25 15.64 11.49
N GLY A 307 -17.94 15.33 11.55
CA GLY A 307 -16.94 16.21 12.15
C GLY A 307 -16.44 17.30 11.20
N ARG A 308 -16.20 18.50 11.74
CA ARG A 308 -15.67 19.66 11.01
C ARG A 308 -14.20 19.89 11.30
N ILE A 309 -13.41 20.14 10.25
CA ILE A 309 -11.94 20.32 10.37
C ILE A 309 -11.62 21.82 10.39
N TRP A 310 -10.85 22.25 11.40
CA TRP A 310 -10.46 23.65 11.53
C TRP A 310 -9.09 23.83 12.21
N VAL A 311 -8.56 25.05 12.09
CA VAL A 311 -7.39 25.56 12.83
C VAL A 311 -7.69 26.96 13.36
N PRO A 312 -6.97 27.47 14.39
CA PRO A 312 -7.07 28.88 14.77
C PRO A 312 -6.70 29.81 13.60
N VAL A 313 -7.36 30.94 13.47
CA VAL A 313 -7.02 31.98 12.48
C VAL A 313 -5.61 32.51 12.75
N ARG A 314 -5.24 32.70 14.03
CA ARG A 314 -3.94 33.24 14.44
C ARG A 314 -2.88 32.15 14.46
N PRO A 315 -1.72 32.33 13.80
CA PRO A 315 -0.57 31.47 14.00
C PRO A 315 -0.13 31.50 15.46
N GLY A 316 0.31 30.34 15.98
CA GLY A 316 0.83 30.24 17.32
C GLY A 316 -0.18 30.35 18.47
N ASP A 317 -1.48 30.22 18.19
CA ASP A 317 -2.51 30.24 19.25
C ASP A 317 -2.35 29.04 20.19
N GLU A 318 -2.23 29.30 21.50
CA GLU A 318 -2.01 28.28 22.55
C GLU A 318 -3.24 28.06 23.43
N ARG A 319 -4.36 28.77 23.15
CA ARG A 319 -5.60 28.59 23.90
C ARG A 319 -6.14 27.17 23.76
N ALA A 320 -6.83 26.69 24.77
CA ALA A 320 -7.57 25.44 24.66
C ALA A 320 -8.65 25.57 23.55
N PRO A 321 -8.94 24.48 22.81
CA PRO A 321 -9.84 24.55 21.64
C PRO A 321 -11.23 25.10 21.98
N ASN A 322 -11.73 24.87 23.20
CA ASN A 322 -13.00 25.37 23.68
C ASN A 322 -12.99 26.87 24.06
N GLU A 323 -11.81 27.45 24.23
CA GLU A 323 -11.64 28.90 24.51
C GLU A 323 -11.55 29.73 23.24
N ILE A 324 -11.37 29.11 22.07
CA ILE A 324 -11.28 29.78 20.77
C ILE A 324 -12.71 30.02 20.24
N PRO A 325 -13.15 31.29 20.08
CA PRO A 325 -14.46 31.63 19.55
C PRO A 325 -14.66 31.12 18.12
N GLU A 326 -15.90 30.97 17.69
CA GLU A 326 -16.26 30.46 16.36
C GLU A 326 -15.71 31.36 15.23
N ASP A 327 -15.73 32.66 15.38
CA ASP A 327 -15.21 33.63 14.43
C ASP A 327 -13.66 33.68 14.34
N GLU A 328 -12.97 33.07 15.29
CA GLU A 328 -11.52 32.90 15.28
C GLU A 328 -11.09 31.47 14.81
N ARG A 329 -12.01 30.67 14.27
CA ARG A 329 -11.75 29.34 13.68
C ARG A 329 -11.76 29.40 12.16
N ASP A 330 -10.73 28.89 11.51
CA ASP A 330 -10.69 28.73 10.06
C ASP A 330 -11.05 27.29 9.66
N TYR A 331 -12.27 27.11 9.16
CA TYR A 331 -12.75 25.87 8.54
C TYR A 331 -12.22 25.80 7.10
N TYR A 332 -10.91 25.69 6.95
CA TYR A 332 -10.17 25.90 5.71
C TYR A 332 -10.62 25.00 4.55
N LEU A 333 -11.06 23.75 4.80
CA LEU A 333 -11.57 22.86 3.75
C LEU A 333 -12.94 23.33 3.24
N GLU A 334 -13.84 23.71 4.14
CA GLU A 334 -15.16 24.24 3.77
C GLU A 334 -15.04 25.55 3.00
N ARG A 335 -14.10 26.41 3.39
CA ARG A 335 -13.81 27.68 2.72
C ARG A 335 -13.20 27.50 1.33
N LYS A 336 -12.21 26.58 1.19
CA LYS A 336 -11.51 26.35 -0.08
C LYS A 336 -12.31 25.50 -1.06
N TYR A 337 -13.11 24.56 -0.55
CA TYR A 337 -13.84 23.55 -1.33
C TYR A 337 -15.32 23.47 -0.90
N PRO A 338 -16.14 24.50 -1.19
CA PRO A 338 -17.52 24.57 -0.70
C PRO A 338 -18.40 23.39 -1.12
N ALA A 339 -18.14 22.79 -2.30
CA ALA A 339 -18.91 21.66 -2.82
C ALA A 339 -18.66 20.33 -2.07
N PHE A 340 -17.47 20.13 -1.51
CA PHE A 340 -17.06 18.90 -0.84
C PHE A 340 -16.79 19.10 0.65
N GLY A 341 -16.35 20.28 1.07
CA GLY A 341 -16.01 20.61 2.45
C GLY A 341 -15.04 19.59 3.06
N ASN A 342 -15.42 19.05 4.21
CA ASN A 342 -14.62 18.06 4.94
C ASN A 342 -14.52 16.70 4.21
N LEU A 343 -15.29 16.46 3.13
CA LEU A 343 -15.30 15.23 2.35
C LEU A 343 -14.38 15.26 1.12
N THR A 344 -13.55 16.29 0.99
CA THR A 344 -12.50 16.34 -0.05
C THR A 344 -11.65 15.07 -0.04
N PRO A 345 -11.12 14.61 -1.21
CA PRO A 345 -10.23 13.44 -1.28
C PRO A 345 -9.03 13.53 -0.33
N ARG A 346 -8.47 12.38 0.01
CA ARG A 346 -7.40 12.27 1.02
C ARG A 346 -6.17 13.08 0.70
N ASP A 347 -5.73 13.08 -0.56
CA ASP A 347 -4.59 13.86 -1.04
C ASP A 347 -4.81 15.36 -0.86
N VAL A 348 -6.01 15.85 -1.20
CA VAL A 348 -6.40 17.27 -1.02
C VAL A 348 -6.46 17.62 0.47
N ALA A 349 -7.15 16.81 1.27
CA ALA A 349 -7.30 17.08 2.70
C ALA A 349 -5.95 17.03 3.44
N SER A 350 -5.08 16.07 3.14
CA SER A 350 -3.75 15.94 3.75
C SER A 350 -2.84 17.11 3.38
N ARG A 351 -2.85 17.53 2.10
CA ARG A 351 -2.07 18.68 1.63
C ARG A 351 -2.50 19.96 2.33
N ASN A 352 -3.80 20.22 2.41
CA ASN A 352 -4.30 21.41 3.08
C ASN A 352 -4.03 21.39 4.60
N ALA A 353 -4.11 20.23 5.27
CA ALA A 353 -3.73 20.12 6.67
C ALA A 353 -2.22 20.43 6.87
N ARG A 354 -1.37 19.92 5.99
CA ARG A 354 0.08 20.20 6.02
C ARG A 354 0.36 21.70 5.84
N GLU A 355 -0.30 22.35 4.88
CA GLU A 355 -0.22 23.81 4.66
C GLU A 355 -0.57 24.60 5.94
N GLN A 356 -1.63 24.20 6.67
CA GLN A 356 -2.01 24.85 7.91
C GLN A 356 -0.93 24.69 8.99
N ILE A 357 -0.39 23.48 9.14
CA ILE A 357 0.67 23.18 10.09
C ILE A 357 1.92 24.02 9.80
N GLU A 358 2.36 24.05 8.55
CA GLU A 358 3.56 24.79 8.11
C GLU A 358 3.40 26.32 8.21
N SER A 359 2.17 26.82 8.05
CA SER A 359 1.87 28.25 8.26
C SER A 359 1.88 28.69 9.74
N GLY A 360 2.25 27.79 10.66
CA GLY A 360 2.30 28.06 12.10
C GLY A 360 0.93 28.00 12.80
N ARG A 361 -0.13 27.52 12.10
CA ARG A 361 -1.47 27.36 12.67
C ARG A 361 -1.73 25.93 13.18
N GLY A 362 -0.70 25.09 13.19
CA GLY A 362 -0.77 23.77 13.77
C GLY A 362 -1.12 23.81 15.26
N VAL A 363 -1.88 22.80 15.70
CA VAL A 363 -2.39 22.69 17.08
C VAL A 363 -1.77 21.53 17.84
N GLY A 364 -2.03 21.47 19.14
CA GLY A 364 -1.48 20.46 20.04
C GLY A 364 -0.06 20.77 20.52
N PRO A 365 0.50 19.94 21.43
CA PRO A 365 1.78 20.21 22.09
C PRO A 365 2.97 20.35 21.12
N LEU A 366 2.97 19.61 20.02
CA LEU A 366 4.02 19.65 18.99
C LEU A 366 3.61 20.50 17.76
N ARG A 367 2.46 21.16 17.80
CA ARG A 367 1.92 22.00 16.69
C ARG A 367 1.93 21.28 15.33
N ASN A 368 1.73 19.96 15.34
CA ASN A 368 1.81 19.08 14.18
C ASN A 368 0.45 18.50 13.75
N SER A 369 -0.64 19.13 14.18
CA SER A 369 -2.01 18.63 13.95
C SER A 369 -3.00 19.74 13.64
N VAL A 370 -4.22 19.36 13.23
CA VAL A 370 -5.40 20.19 13.06
C VAL A 370 -6.54 19.62 13.90
N TYR A 371 -7.57 20.40 14.19
CA TYR A 371 -8.74 19.92 14.94
C TYR A 371 -9.78 19.27 14.03
N LEU A 372 -10.41 18.19 14.53
CA LEU A 372 -11.63 17.56 14.00
C LEU A 372 -12.70 17.63 15.10
N ASP A 373 -13.72 18.44 14.90
CA ASP A 373 -14.68 18.92 15.90
C ASP A 373 -16.07 18.35 15.68
N PHE A 374 -16.66 17.78 16.71
CA PHE A 374 -18.00 17.18 16.67
C PHE A 374 -19.07 18.01 17.36
N ARG A 375 -18.76 19.21 17.88
CA ARG A 375 -19.73 20.02 18.64
C ARG A 375 -21.01 20.32 17.85
N ASP A 376 -20.90 20.78 16.62
CA ASP A 376 -22.05 21.05 15.75
C ASP A 376 -22.90 19.77 15.52
N ALA A 377 -22.22 18.64 15.31
CA ALA A 377 -22.91 17.36 15.11
C ALA A 377 -23.61 16.86 16.38
N LEU A 378 -22.99 17.07 17.54
CA LEU A 378 -23.59 16.73 18.85
C LEU A 378 -24.83 17.59 19.15
N GLU A 379 -24.78 18.90 18.83
CA GLU A 379 -25.93 19.80 18.98
C GLU A 379 -27.07 19.43 18.02
N ARG A 380 -26.76 19.16 16.75
CA ARG A 380 -27.74 18.88 15.70
C ARG A 380 -28.35 17.49 15.78
N LEU A 381 -27.57 16.46 16.08
CA LEU A 381 -27.97 15.05 15.99
C LEU A 381 -28.17 14.38 17.36
N GLY A 382 -27.65 14.99 18.42
CA GLY A 382 -27.66 14.43 19.77
C GLY A 382 -26.57 13.39 20.02
N LYS A 383 -26.15 13.25 21.28
CA LYS A 383 -25.08 12.36 21.74
C LYS A 383 -25.36 10.90 21.40
N GLU A 384 -26.59 10.43 21.53
CA GLU A 384 -26.97 9.04 21.25
C GLU A 384 -26.75 8.66 19.77
N THR A 385 -27.10 9.56 18.85
CA THR A 385 -26.88 9.34 17.41
C THR A 385 -25.40 9.29 17.08
N ILE A 386 -24.61 10.21 17.62
CA ILE A 386 -23.15 10.25 17.43
C ILE A 386 -22.51 9.02 18.04
N ALA A 387 -22.90 8.60 19.23
CA ALA A 387 -22.42 7.38 19.88
C ALA A 387 -22.74 6.12 19.05
N SER A 388 -23.95 6.04 18.48
CA SER A 388 -24.32 4.93 17.60
C SER A 388 -23.47 4.86 16.33
N ARG A 389 -23.00 5.99 15.81
CA ARG A 389 -22.18 6.07 14.59
C ARG A 389 -20.69 5.89 14.85
N TYR A 390 -20.17 6.48 15.91
CA TYR A 390 -18.72 6.68 16.14
C TYR A 390 -18.26 6.32 17.55
N GLY A 391 -19.12 5.82 18.45
CA GLY A 391 -18.79 5.60 19.85
C GLY A 391 -17.51 4.77 20.05
N ASN A 392 -17.37 3.68 19.29
CA ASN A 392 -16.16 2.84 19.33
C ASN A 392 -14.89 3.58 18.85
N LEU A 393 -15.01 4.55 17.94
CA LEU A 393 -13.89 5.37 17.47
C LEU A 393 -13.53 6.43 18.51
N PHE A 394 -14.52 6.97 19.20
CA PHE A 394 -14.32 7.94 20.29
C PHE A 394 -13.64 7.27 21.49
N GLU A 395 -14.08 6.06 21.87
CA GLU A 395 -13.40 5.24 22.89
C GLU A 395 -11.93 4.97 22.50
N MET A 396 -11.68 4.56 21.26
CA MET A 396 -10.32 4.32 20.77
C MET A 396 -9.46 5.59 20.82
N TYR A 397 -10.03 6.77 20.53
CA TYR A 397 -9.32 8.04 20.62
C TYR A 397 -9.03 8.40 22.08
N LEU A 398 -10.02 8.28 22.95
CA LEU A 398 -9.89 8.52 24.39
C LEU A 398 -8.80 7.62 25.00
N ASP A 399 -8.82 6.32 24.69
CA ASP A 399 -7.81 5.36 25.17
C ASP A 399 -6.39 5.71 24.70
N ALA A 400 -6.29 6.23 23.45
CA ALA A 400 -4.99 6.58 22.86
C ALA A 400 -4.43 7.93 23.33
N THR A 401 -5.30 8.90 23.66
CA THR A 401 -4.89 10.29 23.90
C THR A 401 -5.24 10.83 25.28
N GLY A 402 -6.20 10.21 25.98
CA GLY A 402 -6.77 10.72 27.23
C GLY A 402 -7.78 11.87 27.04
N GLU A 403 -8.12 12.24 25.78
CA GLU A 403 -9.06 13.32 25.45
C GLU A 403 -10.41 12.75 25.00
N ASP A 404 -11.52 13.24 25.57
CA ASP A 404 -12.87 12.81 25.20
C ASP A 404 -13.41 13.62 24.02
N PRO A 405 -13.66 13.00 22.84
CA PRO A 405 -14.22 13.70 21.68
C PRO A 405 -15.62 14.25 21.87
N TYR A 406 -16.34 13.84 22.89
CA TYR A 406 -17.61 14.46 23.27
C TYR A 406 -17.46 15.82 23.97
N GLU A 407 -16.26 16.13 24.49
CA GLU A 407 -15.98 17.35 25.26
C GLU A 407 -15.03 18.29 24.54
N VAL A 408 -14.03 17.74 23.82
CA VAL A 408 -12.99 18.52 23.13
C VAL A 408 -12.78 18.02 21.70
N PRO A 409 -12.40 18.87 20.73
CA PRO A 409 -12.06 18.45 19.39
C PRO A 409 -10.90 17.45 19.35
N MET A 410 -11.01 16.44 18.49
CA MET A 410 -9.92 15.49 18.22
C MET A 410 -8.77 16.21 17.51
N ARG A 411 -7.54 15.77 17.78
CA ARG A 411 -6.35 16.19 17.02
C ARG A 411 -6.02 15.14 15.96
N ILE A 412 -5.91 15.58 14.71
CA ILE A 412 -5.57 14.73 13.57
C ILE A 412 -4.43 15.33 12.75
N ALA A 413 -3.68 14.47 12.06
CA ALA A 413 -2.56 14.88 11.21
C ALA A 413 -2.44 13.97 9.98
N PRO A 414 -1.81 14.43 8.88
CA PRO A 414 -1.47 13.56 7.77
C PRO A 414 -0.46 12.48 8.18
N GLY A 415 -0.80 11.20 7.96
CA GLY A 415 0.10 10.08 8.21
C GLY A 415 0.23 9.16 7.01
N ALA A 416 1.43 8.64 6.72
CA ALA A 416 1.64 7.66 5.65
C ALA A 416 0.73 6.43 5.88
N HIS A 417 -0.05 6.05 4.84
CA HIS A 417 -1.15 5.11 5.03
C HIS A 417 -1.24 4.00 3.99
N PHE A 418 -0.99 4.30 2.71
CA PHE A 418 -1.10 3.34 1.62
C PHE A 418 -0.08 3.65 0.54
N THR A 419 0.53 2.63 -0.01
CA THR A 419 1.47 2.77 -1.12
C THR A 419 0.81 2.33 -2.41
N MET A 420 0.71 3.23 -3.41
CA MET A 420 0.26 2.89 -4.74
C MET A 420 1.39 2.31 -5.58
N GLY A 421 2.64 2.59 -5.20
CA GLY A 421 3.83 1.94 -5.74
C GLY A 421 4.03 0.53 -5.18
N GLY A 422 4.99 -0.17 -5.78
CA GLY A 422 5.35 -1.55 -5.44
C GLY A 422 6.10 -2.20 -6.60
N LEU A 423 6.25 -3.51 -6.58
CA LEU A 423 6.81 -4.20 -7.74
C LEU A 423 5.88 -4.01 -8.95
N TRP A 424 6.48 -3.66 -10.08
CA TRP A 424 5.76 -3.59 -11.35
C TRP A 424 5.24 -4.97 -11.73
N VAL A 425 3.99 -5.03 -12.22
CA VAL A 425 3.35 -6.25 -12.71
C VAL A 425 2.66 -6.00 -14.03
N ASP A 426 2.60 -7.02 -14.87
CA ASP A 426 1.78 -7.04 -16.08
C ASP A 426 0.28 -7.28 -15.77
N PHE A 427 -0.52 -7.48 -16.80
CA PHE A 427 -1.96 -7.73 -16.64
C PHE A 427 -2.27 -9.06 -15.93
N ASP A 428 -1.33 -10.01 -15.91
CA ASP A 428 -1.42 -11.28 -15.19
C ASP A 428 -0.88 -11.23 -13.75
N GLN A 429 -0.55 -10.05 -13.23
CA GLN A 429 0.11 -9.87 -11.94
C GLN A 429 1.52 -10.51 -11.88
N MET A 430 2.17 -10.75 -13.01
CA MET A 430 3.53 -11.23 -13.08
C MET A 430 4.51 -10.06 -13.17
N SER A 431 5.60 -10.10 -12.40
CA SER A 431 6.64 -9.07 -12.42
C SER A 431 7.52 -9.18 -13.69
N THR A 432 8.52 -8.30 -13.81
CA THR A 432 9.55 -8.42 -14.86
C THR A 432 10.42 -9.67 -14.74
N ILE A 433 10.34 -10.41 -13.63
CA ILE A 433 10.96 -11.72 -13.48
C ILE A 433 9.89 -12.81 -13.68
N PRO A 434 9.95 -13.61 -14.76
CA PRO A 434 9.00 -14.67 -15.00
C PRO A 434 8.88 -15.63 -13.80
N GLY A 435 7.65 -16.02 -13.45
CA GLY A 435 7.36 -16.88 -12.30
C GLY A 435 7.32 -16.17 -10.95
N LEU A 436 7.61 -14.86 -10.90
CA LEU A 436 7.37 -14.01 -9.74
C LEU A 436 6.07 -13.24 -9.95
N PHE A 437 5.05 -13.58 -9.17
CA PHE A 437 3.76 -12.90 -9.14
C PHE A 437 3.65 -12.00 -7.91
N VAL A 438 2.91 -10.91 -8.02
CA VAL A 438 2.74 -9.97 -6.91
C VAL A 438 1.28 -9.54 -6.82
N GLY A 439 0.71 -9.53 -5.62
CA GLY A 439 -0.68 -9.14 -5.43
C GLY A 439 -0.91 -8.23 -4.23
N GLY A 440 -2.02 -7.50 -4.26
CA GLY A 440 -2.39 -6.52 -3.26
C GLY A 440 -1.47 -5.30 -3.25
N GLU A 441 -1.24 -4.72 -2.08
CA GLU A 441 -0.46 -3.49 -1.91
C GLU A 441 1.05 -3.67 -2.17
N ALA A 442 1.53 -4.91 -2.38
CA ALA A 442 2.92 -5.18 -2.76
C ALA A 442 3.20 -4.85 -4.24
N SER A 443 2.17 -4.75 -5.07
CA SER A 443 2.25 -4.46 -6.51
C SER A 443 1.79 -3.06 -6.85
N ASN A 444 2.32 -2.53 -7.94
CA ASN A 444 1.86 -1.29 -8.56
C ASN A 444 0.74 -1.58 -9.57
N ASN A 445 -0.52 -1.48 -9.14
CA ASN A 445 -1.68 -1.65 -10.01
C ASN A 445 -2.90 -0.84 -9.54
N TYR A 446 -4.01 -0.86 -10.27
CA TYR A 446 -5.35 -0.30 -9.99
C TYR A 446 -5.44 1.18 -9.58
N HIS A 447 -4.52 1.70 -8.75
CA HIS A 447 -4.77 2.92 -7.97
C HIS A 447 -4.16 4.19 -8.54
N GLY A 448 -3.25 4.07 -9.52
CA GLY A 448 -2.58 5.23 -10.08
C GLY A 448 -1.85 6.07 -9.04
N ALA A 449 -2.02 7.39 -9.08
CA ALA A 449 -1.35 8.31 -8.17
C ALA A 449 -2.07 8.50 -6.83
N ASN A 450 -3.31 8.04 -6.68
CA ASN A 450 -4.07 8.17 -5.43
C ASN A 450 -5.20 7.14 -5.36
N ARG A 451 -5.28 6.42 -4.25
CA ARG A 451 -6.28 5.36 -4.02
C ARG A 451 -7.57 5.94 -3.45
N LEU A 452 -8.71 5.62 -4.05
CA LEU A 452 -10.01 5.89 -3.45
C LEU A 452 -10.24 5.07 -2.17
N GLY A 453 -10.96 5.66 -1.23
CA GLY A 453 -11.36 4.97 0.00
C GLY A 453 -12.07 3.65 -0.31
N ALA A 454 -11.85 2.61 0.51
CA ALA A 454 -12.43 1.27 0.40
C ALA A 454 -12.02 0.42 -0.84
N ASN A 455 -11.10 0.89 -1.70
CA ASN A 455 -10.59 0.10 -2.83
C ASN A 455 -9.40 -0.80 -2.46
N SER A 456 -8.71 -0.61 -1.33
CA SER A 456 -7.55 -1.44 -0.95
C SER A 456 -7.92 -2.88 -0.63
N LEU A 457 -8.98 -3.07 0.17
CA LEU A 457 -9.48 -4.41 0.48
C LEU A 457 -10.02 -5.09 -0.78
N LEU A 458 -10.63 -4.31 -1.69
CA LEU A 458 -11.14 -4.82 -2.95
C LEU A 458 -10.01 -5.33 -3.86
N SER A 459 -8.97 -4.51 -4.11
CA SER A 459 -7.86 -4.89 -4.98
C SER A 459 -7.14 -6.13 -4.46
N ALA A 460 -6.83 -6.17 -3.16
CA ALA A 460 -6.21 -7.34 -2.54
C ALA A 460 -7.08 -8.62 -2.66
N SER A 461 -8.40 -8.47 -2.54
CA SER A 461 -9.33 -9.59 -2.69
C SER A 461 -9.48 -10.04 -4.13
N VAL A 462 -9.53 -9.10 -5.09
CA VAL A 462 -9.57 -9.44 -6.54
C VAL A 462 -8.31 -10.20 -6.94
N ASP A 463 -7.13 -9.72 -6.54
CA ASP A 463 -5.88 -10.41 -6.84
C ASP A 463 -5.85 -11.82 -6.23
N GLY A 464 -6.15 -11.93 -4.93
CA GLY A 464 -6.02 -13.21 -4.22
C GLY A 464 -7.03 -14.26 -4.64
N TRP A 465 -8.27 -13.88 -4.92
CA TRP A 465 -9.34 -14.85 -5.19
C TRP A 465 -9.66 -15.05 -6.66
N PHE A 466 -9.37 -14.07 -7.54
CA PHE A 466 -9.86 -14.09 -8.93
C PHE A 466 -8.76 -13.96 -9.99
N VAL A 467 -7.63 -13.29 -9.71
CA VAL A 467 -6.57 -13.10 -10.71
C VAL A 467 -5.45 -14.12 -10.54
N LEU A 468 -4.75 -14.12 -9.40
CA LEU A 468 -3.62 -15.02 -9.14
C LEU A 468 -3.99 -16.51 -9.30
N PRO A 469 -5.18 -16.98 -8.86
CA PRO A 469 -5.59 -18.36 -9.06
C PRO A 469 -5.83 -18.78 -10.51
N LEU A 470 -5.84 -17.86 -11.46
CA LEU A 470 -5.91 -18.09 -12.89
C LEU A 470 -4.55 -17.89 -13.57
N ALA A 471 -3.89 -16.77 -13.27
CA ALA A 471 -2.62 -16.39 -13.88
C ALA A 471 -1.47 -17.34 -13.50
N VAL A 472 -1.34 -17.71 -12.22
CA VAL A 472 -0.32 -18.67 -11.76
C VAL A 472 -0.48 -20.04 -12.43
N PRO A 473 -1.66 -20.68 -12.45
CA PRO A 473 -1.89 -21.89 -13.23
C PRO A 473 -1.59 -21.78 -14.73
N ASN A 474 -1.89 -20.66 -15.36
CA ASN A 474 -1.54 -20.44 -16.77
C ASN A 474 -0.04 -20.51 -17.01
N TYR A 475 0.75 -19.87 -16.16
CA TYR A 475 2.21 -19.93 -16.19
C TYR A 475 2.69 -21.38 -15.95
N LEU A 476 2.16 -22.05 -14.92
CA LEU A 476 2.51 -23.40 -14.53
C LEU A 476 2.17 -24.45 -15.60
N ALA A 477 1.21 -24.18 -16.50
CA ALA A 477 0.86 -25.07 -17.61
C ALA A 477 2.05 -25.30 -18.55
N GLY A 478 2.96 -24.33 -18.67
CA GLY A 478 4.21 -24.47 -19.41
C GLY A 478 5.29 -25.30 -18.70
N LEU A 479 5.10 -25.57 -17.40
CA LEU A 479 6.09 -26.25 -16.54
C LEU A 479 5.67 -27.67 -16.14
N VAL A 480 4.61 -28.21 -16.73
CA VAL A 480 4.16 -29.58 -16.47
C VAL A 480 5.28 -30.57 -16.85
N GLY A 481 5.67 -31.41 -15.89
CA GLY A 481 6.78 -32.37 -16.07
C GLY A 481 8.15 -31.85 -15.61
N SER A 482 8.32 -30.56 -15.33
CA SER A 482 9.52 -30.01 -14.69
C SER A 482 9.55 -30.36 -13.20
N ARG A 483 10.72 -30.20 -12.59
CA ARG A 483 10.92 -30.29 -11.13
C ARG A 483 11.34 -28.92 -10.61
N PRO A 484 11.04 -28.60 -9.33
CA PRO A 484 11.67 -27.47 -8.67
C PRO A 484 13.19 -27.59 -8.72
N LEU A 485 13.87 -26.44 -8.62
CA LEU A 485 15.33 -26.39 -8.54
C LEU A 485 15.84 -27.26 -7.38
N SER A 486 16.95 -27.98 -7.60
CA SER A 486 17.57 -28.76 -6.51
C SER A 486 18.05 -27.85 -5.38
N PRO A 487 17.88 -28.21 -4.11
CA PRO A 487 18.48 -27.49 -2.99
C PRO A 487 20.00 -27.34 -3.09
N GLU A 488 20.67 -28.22 -3.80
CA GLU A 488 22.12 -28.19 -4.02
C GLU A 488 22.53 -27.41 -5.29
N ALA A 489 21.57 -26.81 -6.00
CA ALA A 489 21.88 -26.01 -7.18
C ALA A 489 22.75 -24.78 -6.81
N PRO A 490 23.73 -24.42 -7.66
CA PRO A 490 24.64 -23.32 -7.37
C PRO A 490 23.92 -21.99 -7.04
N GLU A 491 22.81 -21.71 -7.71
CA GLU A 491 22.00 -20.50 -7.51
C GLU A 491 21.35 -20.49 -6.12
N VAL A 492 20.89 -21.64 -5.64
CA VAL A 492 20.32 -21.81 -4.30
C VAL A 492 21.39 -21.60 -3.24
N LEU A 493 22.52 -22.28 -3.40
CA LEU A 493 23.64 -22.18 -2.44
C LEU A 493 24.18 -20.75 -2.37
N ARG A 494 24.28 -20.07 -3.51
CA ARG A 494 24.72 -18.67 -3.59
C ARG A 494 23.74 -17.75 -2.86
N ALA A 495 22.44 -17.84 -3.12
CA ALA A 495 21.43 -17.00 -2.48
C ALA A 495 21.43 -17.17 -0.94
N VAL A 496 21.63 -18.39 -0.46
CA VAL A 496 21.79 -18.67 0.99
C VAL A 496 23.07 -18.06 1.53
N ALA A 497 24.18 -18.17 0.80
CA ALA A 497 25.48 -17.60 1.19
C ALA A 497 25.41 -16.06 1.25
N ASP A 498 24.87 -15.40 0.21
CA ASP A 498 24.69 -13.95 0.15
C ASP A 498 23.84 -13.44 1.34
N THR A 499 22.76 -14.19 1.67
CA THR A 499 21.89 -13.85 2.81
C THR A 499 22.63 -13.95 4.14
N ARG A 500 23.42 -15.01 4.34
CA ARG A 500 24.22 -15.20 5.57
C ARG A 500 25.30 -14.13 5.69
N GLU A 501 26.04 -13.85 4.62
CA GLU A 501 27.06 -12.81 4.58
C GLU A 501 26.48 -11.45 4.94
N ARG A 502 25.30 -11.11 4.42
CA ARG A 502 24.60 -9.86 4.75
C ARG A 502 24.23 -9.78 6.24
N ILE A 503 23.76 -10.88 6.83
CA ILE A 503 23.47 -10.96 8.27
C ILE A 503 24.75 -10.79 9.08
N GLU A 504 25.80 -11.49 8.72
CA GLU A 504 27.11 -11.43 9.38
C GLU A 504 27.72 -10.02 9.29
N ALA A 505 27.65 -9.38 8.13
CA ALA A 505 28.11 -8.02 7.92
C ALA A 505 27.39 -7.03 8.88
N LEU A 506 26.05 -7.10 8.97
CA LEU A 506 25.28 -6.26 9.90
C LEU A 506 25.64 -6.51 11.36
N MET A 507 25.82 -7.76 11.74
CA MET A 507 26.20 -8.11 13.12
C MET A 507 27.63 -7.68 13.47
N ALA A 508 28.51 -7.58 12.48
CA ALA A 508 29.92 -7.25 12.67
C ALA A 508 30.22 -5.73 12.76
N VAL A 509 29.29 -4.84 12.35
CA VAL A 509 29.52 -3.39 12.37
C VAL A 509 29.87 -2.91 13.78
N GLY A 510 29.08 -3.29 14.80
CA GLY A 510 29.40 -3.01 16.19
C GLY A 510 29.51 -1.53 16.57
N GLY A 511 28.76 -0.68 15.90
CA GLY A 511 28.72 0.75 16.10
C GLY A 511 27.98 1.20 17.38
N THR A 512 27.50 2.44 17.39
CA THR A 512 26.92 3.09 18.59
C THR A 512 25.41 3.21 18.55
N HIS A 513 24.82 3.35 17.36
CA HIS A 513 23.39 3.60 17.20
C HIS A 513 22.60 2.34 16.87
N ARG A 514 21.43 2.18 17.50
CA ARG A 514 20.50 1.10 17.23
C ARG A 514 19.75 1.28 15.90
N PRO A 515 19.27 0.21 15.24
CA PRO A 515 18.52 0.31 13.99
C PRO A 515 17.33 1.28 14.02
N VAL A 516 16.64 1.38 15.15
CA VAL A 516 15.50 2.29 15.32
C VAL A 516 15.89 3.78 15.24
N TRP A 517 17.12 4.13 15.62
CA TRP A 517 17.62 5.50 15.49
C TRP A 517 17.73 5.91 14.02
N PHE A 518 18.33 5.06 13.19
CA PHE A 518 18.43 5.26 11.73
C PHE A 518 17.05 5.31 11.08
N HIS A 519 16.12 4.43 11.49
CA HIS A 519 14.78 4.41 10.95
C HIS A 519 14.01 5.71 11.24
N ARG A 520 14.16 6.29 12.43
CA ARG A 520 13.55 7.58 12.77
C ARG A 520 14.11 8.70 11.92
N ARG A 521 15.43 8.79 11.80
CA ARG A 521 16.08 9.78 10.96
C ARG A 521 15.64 9.67 9.51
N LEU A 522 15.60 8.46 8.97
CA LEU A 522 15.10 8.22 7.62
C LEU A 522 13.65 8.69 7.47
N GLY A 523 12.80 8.37 8.44
CA GLY A 523 11.40 8.80 8.47
C GLY A 523 11.24 10.32 8.48
N GLU A 524 12.07 11.04 9.24
CA GLU A 524 12.10 12.51 9.30
C GLU A 524 12.55 13.11 7.95
N ILE A 525 13.62 12.59 7.36
CA ILE A 525 14.12 13.02 6.03
C ILE A 525 13.01 12.85 4.99
N LEU A 526 12.40 11.68 4.92
CA LEU A 526 11.35 11.39 3.94
C LEU A 526 10.07 12.20 4.19
N TYR A 527 9.63 12.35 5.43
CA TYR A 527 8.42 13.11 5.74
C TYR A 527 8.57 14.59 5.38
N THR A 528 9.77 15.13 5.53
CA THR A 528 10.09 16.54 5.22
C THR A 528 10.33 16.74 3.72
N GLY A 529 11.18 15.94 3.09
CA GLY A 529 11.62 16.17 1.71
C GLY A 529 10.81 15.41 0.65
N CYS A 530 10.26 14.24 0.98
CA CYS A 530 9.48 13.38 0.06
C CYS A 530 8.09 13.01 0.63
N GLY A 531 7.51 13.91 1.42
CA GLY A 531 6.22 13.73 2.10
C GLY A 531 5.02 14.18 1.28
N VAL A 532 4.11 14.90 1.96
CA VAL A 532 2.82 15.37 1.39
C VAL A 532 3.02 16.49 0.37
N SER A 533 3.94 17.42 0.61
CA SER A 533 4.35 18.49 -0.30
C SER A 533 5.85 18.37 -0.56
N ARG A 534 6.29 18.64 -1.77
CA ARG A 534 7.65 18.39 -2.24
C ARG A 534 8.13 19.54 -3.11
N SER A 535 9.42 19.88 -3.02
CA SER A 535 10.09 20.79 -3.94
C SER A 535 11.36 20.16 -4.51
N GLU A 536 11.85 20.60 -5.66
CA GLU A 536 13.08 20.09 -6.25
C GLU A 536 14.26 20.23 -5.28
N ALA A 537 14.39 21.40 -4.65
CA ALA A 537 15.44 21.64 -3.65
C ALA A 537 15.33 20.70 -2.44
N GLY A 538 14.12 20.52 -1.91
CA GLY A 538 13.88 19.60 -0.79
C GLY A 538 14.14 18.14 -1.14
N LEU A 539 13.79 17.71 -2.34
CA LEU A 539 14.08 16.36 -2.83
C LEU A 539 15.58 16.11 -3.05
N LEU A 540 16.29 17.07 -3.63
CA LEU A 540 17.76 16.97 -3.79
C LEU A 540 18.47 16.87 -2.43
N HIS A 541 18.06 17.70 -1.48
CA HIS A 541 18.58 17.64 -0.12
C HIS A 541 18.28 16.30 0.56
N ALA A 542 17.04 15.81 0.43
CA ALA A 542 16.65 14.50 0.96
C ALA A 542 17.46 13.35 0.33
N LEU A 543 17.77 13.43 -0.97
CA LEU A 543 18.61 12.44 -1.64
C LEU A 543 20.02 12.39 -1.05
N GLU A 544 20.63 13.55 -0.81
CA GLU A 544 21.94 13.66 -0.16
C GLU A 544 21.91 13.09 1.25
N GLU A 545 20.92 13.47 2.06
CA GLU A 545 20.77 12.98 3.43
C GLU A 545 20.51 11.46 3.51
N VAL A 546 19.68 10.89 2.61
CA VAL A 546 19.43 9.44 2.54
C VAL A 546 20.71 8.68 2.22
N ARG A 547 21.51 9.16 1.26
CA ARG A 547 22.77 8.54 0.90
C ARG A 547 23.78 8.60 2.05
N ALA A 548 23.92 9.76 2.69
CA ALA A 548 24.81 9.93 3.85
C ALA A 548 24.35 9.04 5.03
N LEU A 549 23.06 8.98 5.30
CA LEU A 549 22.51 8.13 6.36
C LEU A 549 22.73 6.63 6.09
N ARG A 550 22.69 6.20 4.80
CA ARG A 550 23.01 4.82 4.42
C ARG A 550 24.48 4.49 4.66
N GLU A 551 25.40 5.40 4.36
CA GLU A 551 26.82 5.21 4.65
C GLU A 551 27.05 5.16 6.16
N GLU A 552 26.44 6.08 6.92
CA GLU A 552 26.49 6.10 8.38
C GLU A 552 25.94 4.80 8.99
N PHE A 553 24.83 4.28 8.44
CA PHE A 553 24.24 3.02 8.93
C PHE A 553 25.23 1.85 8.84
N TRP A 554 25.90 1.67 7.70
CA TRP A 554 26.88 0.60 7.52
C TRP A 554 28.20 0.82 8.25
N ALA A 555 28.44 2.01 8.78
CA ALA A 555 29.61 2.34 9.60
C ALA A 555 29.33 2.29 11.12
N ASP A 556 28.07 2.52 11.55
CA ASP A 556 27.80 2.79 12.98
C ASP A 556 26.56 2.05 13.54
N VAL A 557 25.90 1.18 12.77
CA VAL A 557 24.80 0.41 13.34
C VAL A 557 25.29 -0.61 14.36
N THR A 558 24.58 -0.73 15.49
CA THR A 558 24.82 -1.81 16.47
C THR A 558 23.62 -2.72 16.57
N VAL A 559 23.85 -4.02 16.36
CA VAL A 559 22.85 -5.07 16.48
C VAL A 559 23.21 -5.93 17.70
N VAL A 560 22.46 -5.74 18.78
CA VAL A 560 22.70 -6.54 19.99
C VAL A 560 22.04 -7.92 19.89
N GLY A 561 22.62 -8.89 20.61
CA GLY A 561 22.13 -10.28 20.64
C GLY A 561 22.85 -11.17 19.64
N GLY A 562 22.39 -12.42 19.51
CA GLY A 562 22.96 -13.43 18.62
C GLY A 562 22.05 -13.66 17.39
N GLN A 563 22.63 -14.20 16.32
CA GLN A 563 21.88 -14.54 15.10
C GLN A 563 21.14 -15.88 15.19
N ALA A 564 21.60 -16.81 16.02
CA ALA A 564 21.06 -18.17 16.16
C ALA A 564 19.91 -18.26 17.19
N ARG A 565 19.09 -17.23 17.29
CA ARG A 565 17.90 -17.16 18.14
C ARG A 565 17.02 -15.96 17.77
N LEU A 566 15.86 -15.82 18.42
CA LEU A 566 15.01 -14.64 18.27
C LEU A 566 15.81 -13.37 18.52
N ASN A 567 15.90 -12.52 17.51
CA ASN A 567 16.61 -11.25 17.58
C ASN A 567 15.85 -10.16 16.80
N GLN A 568 15.02 -9.39 17.52
CA GLN A 568 14.23 -8.31 16.92
C GLN A 568 15.10 -7.11 16.47
N GLU A 569 16.31 -6.92 17.05
CA GLU A 569 17.21 -5.88 16.58
C GLU A 569 17.82 -6.24 15.22
N LEU A 570 18.11 -7.52 14.99
CA LEU A 570 18.54 -7.99 13.67
C LEU A 570 17.41 -7.87 12.62
N GLU A 571 16.16 -8.21 12.97
CA GLU A 571 15.00 -7.97 12.07
C GLU A 571 14.89 -6.49 11.69
N LYS A 572 15.01 -5.58 12.66
CA LYS A 572 14.98 -4.14 12.41
C LYS A 572 16.16 -3.66 11.56
N ALA A 573 17.37 -4.18 11.81
CA ALA A 573 18.56 -3.81 11.05
C ALA A 573 18.45 -4.21 9.57
N LEU A 574 18.02 -5.45 9.30
CA LEU A 574 17.79 -5.95 7.95
C LEU A 574 16.75 -5.09 7.21
N ARG A 575 15.65 -4.76 7.87
CA ARG A 575 14.58 -3.90 7.35
C ARG A 575 15.05 -2.49 7.06
N VAL A 576 15.80 -1.88 7.98
CA VAL A 576 16.30 -0.51 7.81
C VAL A 576 17.33 -0.43 6.70
N ALA A 577 18.18 -1.44 6.54
CA ALA A 577 19.09 -1.54 5.40
C ALA A 577 18.31 -1.49 4.06
N ASP A 578 17.21 -2.25 3.93
CA ASP A 578 16.35 -2.25 2.75
C ASP A 578 15.60 -0.91 2.58
N PHE A 579 15.14 -0.30 3.67
CA PHE A 579 14.47 1.00 3.64
C PHE A 579 15.37 2.14 3.17
N LEU A 580 16.64 2.14 3.55
CA LEU A 580 17.61 3.15 3.13
C LEU A 580 17.85 3.10 1.61
N GLU A 581 17.91 1.90 1.02
CA GLU A 581 18.01 1.74 -0.42
C GLU A 581 16.69 2.12 -1.15
N LEU A 582 15.54 1.68 -0.63
CA LEU A 582 14.22 2.01 -1.19
C LEU A 582 13.95 3.52 -1.15
N ALA A 583 14.35 4.19 -0.07
CA ALA A 583 14.17 5.62 0.09
C ALA A 583 14.88 6.43 -1.02
N GLU A 584 16.05 5.98 -1.46
CA GLU A 584 16.75 6.59 -2.60
C GLU A 584 15.90 6.53 -3.86
N ILE A 585 15.32 5.36 -4.18
CA ILE A 585 14.42 5.20 -5.34
C ILE A 585 13.15 6.06 -5.19
N MET A 586 12.59 6.15 -3.99
CA MET A 586 11.41 7.00 -3.74
C MET A 586 11.70 8.47 -4.05
N VAL A 587 12.85 8.96 -3.63
CA VAL A 587 13.26 10.35 -3.88
C VAL A 587 13.61 10.57 -5.35
N LEU A 588 14.32 9.65 -6.00
CA LEU A 588 14.64 9.71 -7.43
C LEU A 588 13.37 9.70 -8.29
N ASP A 589 12.39 8.85 -7.97
CA ASP A 589 11.10 8.80 -8.68
C ASP A 589 10.31 10.11 -8.52
N ALA A 590 10.36 10.73 -7.34
CA ALA A 590 9.74 12.02 -7.08
C ALA A 590 10.45 13.19 -7.79
N LEU A 591 11.77 13.15 -7.90
CA LEU A 591 12.57 14.13 -8.64
C LEU A 591 12.34 14.04 -10.15
N ASP A 592 12.30 12.82 -10.67
CA ASP A 592 12.07 12.55 -12.07
C ASP A 592 10.70 13.04 -12.53
N ARG A 593 9.64 12.76 -11.77
CA ARG A 593 8.26 13.08 -12.12
C ARG A 593 7.96 14.57 -11.93
N ARG A 594 8.08 15.33 -13.02
CA ARG A 594 7.90 16.79 -13.07
C ARG A 594 6.44 17.18 -13.34
N GLU A 595 5.57 16.80 -12.42
CA GLU A 595 4.16 17.14 -12.40
C GLU A 595 3.62 17.06 -10.96
N SER A 596 2.35 17.40 -10.75
CA SER A 596 1.61 17.04 -9.55
C SER A 596 0.42 16.16 -9.93
N ALA A 597 0.38 14.93 -9.39
CA ALA A 597 -0.70 13.97 -9.62
C ALA A 597 -0.99 13.20 -8.33
N GLY A 598 -2.24 13.23 -7.86
CA GLY A 598 -2.68 12.52 -6.66
C GLY A 598 -1.84 12.82 -5.43
N ALA A 599 -1.24 11.78 -4.87
CA ALA A 599 -0.37 11.85 -3.69
C ALA A 599 1.02 12.45 -3.98
N HIS A 600 1.42 12.54 -5.24
CA HIS A 600 2.64 13.21 -5.64
C HIS A 600 2.36 14.68 -5.92
N PHE A 601 2.66 15.56 -5.00
CA PHE A 601 2.48 17.00 -5.14
C PHE A 601 3.84 17.71 -5.12
N ARG A 602 4.16 18.37 -6.23
CA ARG A 602 5.34 19.22 -6.43
C ARG A 602 4.90 20.68 -6.44
N GLU A 603 5.45 21.49 -5.55
CA GLU A 603 5.11 22.90 -5.40
C GLU A 603 5.32 23.69 -6.71
N GLU A 604 6.35 23.34 -7.48
CA GLU A 604 6.66 23.94 -8.78
C GLU A 604 5.61 23.62 -9.85
N TYR A 605 4.82 22.55 -9.64
CA TYR A 605 3.78 22.09 -10.57
C TYR A 605 2.40 22.20 -9.92
N ALA A 606 2.13 23.37 -9.34
CA ALA A 606 0.83 23.76 -8.83
C ALA A 606 0.23 24.87 -9.68
N THR A 607 -1.11 24.91 -9.77
CA THR A 607 -1.83 26.03 -10.36
C THR A 607 -1.68 27.29 -9.49
N GLN A 608 -2.02 28.47 -10.02
CA GLN A 608 -2.05 29.71 -9.22
C GLN A 608 -2.97 29.62 -7.99
N GLY A 609 -3.95 28.70 -8.01
CA GLY A 609 -4.83 28.42 -6.87
C GLY A 609 -4.29 27.37 -5.90
N GLY A 610 -3.06 26.86 -6.07
CA GLY A 610 -2.46 25.84 -5.20
C GLY A 610 -2.97 24.41 -5.46
N GLU A 611 -3.65 24.15 -6.58
CA GLU A 611 -4.10 22.83 -6.96
C GLU A 611 -3.03 22.06 -7.75
N ALA A 612 -3.09 20.73 -7.69
CA ALA A 612 -2.18 19.86 -8.44
C ALA A 612 -2.31 20.07 -9.96
N GLN A 613 -1.18 20.25 -10.63
CA GLN A 613 -1.09 20.40 -12.08
C GLN A 613 -0.42 19.19 -12.71
N ARG A 614 -1.22 18.36 -13.37
CA ARG A 614 -0.72 17.22 -14.15
C ARG A 614 -0.10 17.68 -15.47
N ASN A 615 0.83 16.87 -15.97
CA ASN A 615 1.37 16.99 -17.32
C ASN A 615 1.13 15.68 -18.07
N ASP A 616 -0.05 15.56 -18.69
CA ASP A 616 -0.48 14.33 -19.35
C ASP A 616 0.27 14.06 -20.67
N GLU A 617 0.88 15.07 -21.30
CA GLU A 617 1.68 14.89 -22.52
C GLU A 617 2.99 14.12 -22.24
N THR A 618 3.60 14.35 -21.08
CA THR A 618 4.90 13.77 -20.72
C THR A 618 4.77 12.61 -19.73
N TRP A 619 3.83 12.68 -18.79
CA TRP A 619 3.79 11.80 -17.62
C TRP A 619 2.56 10.87 -17.58
N CYS A 620 1.83 10.70 -18.70
CA CYS A 620 0.78 9.69 -18.81
C CYS A 620 1.39 8.27 -18.88
N SER A 621 2.10 7.90 -17.82
CA SER A 621 2.87 6.65 -17.74
C SER A 621 3.11 6.21 -16.31
N VAL A 622 3.42 4.93 -16.15
CA VAL A 622 4.02 4.36 -14.93
C VAL A 622 5.53 4.42 -15.06
N SER A 623 6.22 5.02 -14.08
CA SER A 623 7.69 4.94 -13.98
C SER A 623 8.07 3.72 -13.16
N ALA A 624 9.03 2.93 -13.64
CA ALA A 624 9.54 1.76 -12.95
C ALA A 624 11.07 1.76 -12.94
N TRP A 625 11.65 1.31 -11.85
CA TRP A 625 13.07 1.40 -11.56
C TRP A 625 13.69 0.02 -11.45
N GLN A 626 14.89 -0.15 -11.98
CA GLN A 626 15.74 -1.32 -11.75
C GLN A 626 17.08 -0.85 -11.21
N THR A 627 17.65 -1.60 -10.26
CA THR A 627 18.95 -1.30 -9.66
C THR A 627 19.93 -2.40 -10.05
N GLY A 628 21.03 -2.02 -10.69
CA GLY A 628 22.12 -2.92 -11.07
C GLY A 628 22.95 -3.37 -9.86
N ASP A 629 23.82 -4.36 -10.06
CA ASP A 629 24.75 -4.84 -9.05
C ASP A 629 25.78 -3.78 -8.63
N ASP A 630 26.11 -2.87 -9.55
CA ASP A 630 26.98 -1.70 -9.31
C ASP A 630 26.31 -0.58 -8.52
N GLY A 631 25.03 -0.71 -8.20
CA GLY A 631 24.22 0.31 -7.52
C GLY A 631 23.67 1.40 -8.45
N GLY A 632 23.92 1.33 -9.75
CA GLY A 632 23.35 2.22 -10.75
C GLY A 632 21.84 1.96 -10.92
N HIS A 633 21.09 3.01 -11.23
CA HIS A 633 19.65 2.92 -11.42
C HIS A 633 19.26 3.10 -12.88
N THR A 634 18.33 2.30 -13.35
CA THR A 634 17.72 2.42 -14.68
C THR A 634 16.23 2.67 -14.52
N ARG A 635 15.73 3.77 -15.11
CA ARG A 635 14.30 4.05 -15.19
C ARG A 635 13.73 3.45 -16.47
N ARG A 636 12.65 2.69 -16.34
CA ARG A 636 11.81 2.20 -17.43
C ARG A 636 10.42 2.84 -17.35
N THR A 637 9.71 2.85 -18.45
CA THR A 637 8.39 3.51 -18.55
C THR A 637 7.38 2.52 -19.11
N GLU A 638 6.16 2.55 -18.60
CA GLU A 638 5.00 1.91 -19.22
C GLU A 638 4.05 3.03 -19.67
N PRO A 639 3.83 3.22 -20.98
CA PRO A 639 2.86 4.18 -21.49
C PRO A 639 1.42 3.79 -21.10
N LEU A 640 0.60 4.77 -20.72
CA LEU A 640 -0.81 4.57 -20.39
C LEU A 640 -1.70 5.20 -21.47
N SER A 641 -2.88 4.58 -21.69
CA SER A 641 -3.91 5.10 -22.58
C SER A 641 -5.29 4.96 -21.94
N PHE A 642 -6.18 5.91 -22.24
CA PHE A 642 -7.52 5.98 -21.69
C PHE A 642 -8.53 6.16 -22.82
N SER A 643 -9.36 5.16 -23.04
CA SER A 643 -10.39 5.13 -24.11
C SER A 643 -11.81 5.18 -23.56
N LEU A 644 -12.05 4.63 -22.37
CA LEU A 644 -13.36 4.62 -21.71
C LEU A 644 -13.60 5.87 -20.86
N VAL A 645 -12.55 6.34 -20.21
CA VAL A 645 -12.61 7.50 -19.31
C VAL A 645 -11.72 8.61 -19.89
N PRO A 646 -12.29 9.53 -20.68
CA PRO A 646 -11.53 10.65 -21.22
C PRO A 646 -10.83 11.45 -20.12
N MET A 647 -9.58 11.81 -20.35
CA MET A 647 -8.77 12.57 -19.39
C MET A 647 -9.43 13.90 -19.07
N GLN A 648 -9.60 14.19 -17.80
CA GLN A 648 -10.18 15.42 -17.26
C GLN A 648 -9.38 15.88 -16.06
N VAL A 649 -9.28 17.19 -15.87
CA VAL A 649 -8.72 17.76 -14.64
C VAL A 649 -9.69 17.47 -13.49
N ARG A 650 -9.14 17.13 -12.32
CA ARG A 650 -9.94 17.02 -11.09
C ARG A 650 -10.26 18.43 -10.61
N ASP A 651 -11.52 18.68 -10.34
CA ASP A 651 -12.01 19.92 -9.73
C ASP A 651 -12.89 19.57 -8.53
N TYR A 652 -12.60 20.19 -7.39
CA TYR A 652 -13.30 20.00 -6.12
C TYR A 652 -13.83 21.32 -5.53
N ARG A 653 -13.73 22.42 -6.29
CA ARG A 653 -14.22 23.75 -5.92
C ARG A 653 -15.71 23.93 -6.11
#